data_909883871eab4875bcaf51825927eac9
#
_entry.id   909883871eab4875bcaf51825927eac9
#
_cell.length_a   1.000
_cell.length_b   1.000
_cell.length_c   1.000
_cell.angle_alpha   90.00
_cell.angle_beta   90.00
_cell.angle_gamma   90.00
#
_symmetry.space_group_name_H-M   'P 1'
#
loop_
_entity.id
_entity.type
_entity.pdbx_description
1 polymer ?
#
loop_
_entity_poly.entity_id
_entity_poly.type
_entity_poly.pdbx_seq_one_letter_code
_entity_poly.pdbx_strand_id
1 'polypeptide(L)'
;MRKISLIIAFCLLAVLTSYAQEEYRRLTISGQLLDADLKEPMVQATIQLFTASDSTFVGGTVSNERGTFSVEAPSNGTFRLRISSIGYQTIEREVTIRRYQNQELGELLMSSDAVMLKETVITGRAAQVIAKKDTLIYNPDAYRTPEGSPIEELIKRMPGAEIDEDGNITINGKQVKKILLDGKEFMLGDTEAALKNLPVNIIQNVKFYDQQSDQARITGIDDGEKETVLDFSIKRGMNHGFMTNLDIAGGTESRYASRGMASSFTDKTRIMLIGNFNNKDENAGWWNRRGLNTRKMLGTNLNYDDGEKLKLDANIRWNHRNGDNQNEVTSENFYSQDYRTFSNNNSKNFTRSNNWWGNVRMEWKPDTLTNILLRANGNTGTNDATSTSMSATFSDDPYLYVTDPLSTEGIATMVERGYAVNHNVQAGLTYGENRNFWSMLQIYRRLNARGRNIMLRAEASAGKNEQQNTSNNEVLLFQVKNQAGQDSTYYTARYNTTPTDNSGYVANVTYSEPLWKGAHLQTSYELRFSRNKSDRKTYDFSHLPTDIFSGIEPEYRNWDPWLGSVYSTLDDYLDRSLSRYSVYKIYTHNLRLMLRYKQEKYDYNVGILVQPQHSNYIQDYRGVYVDTVRNVTNLTPTFDFHYNFSEQSTLRVQYRGDTQQPDITQLLDITDDSNPLYITQGNPGLKPQFTNTLNLYYNNYITRYKRSIVVYANYRHVRNAISNLVRYNAETGGSISRPENINGNWNLNGGFNFNTAIDSTAHWNIGTDTRARYNNYVSYVAQDKADAEKNTTRSVNVSQRLNLSYRNDWLELTLDGWCNYQHTRNELQPTANLDTWQFNYGGQFLVRLPLGFEVSSNIHERSRRGYNDPSSNTNELLWNGQVSKTFLKNKSLIVALNFYDLLRQQSNYERWVNATGRSDTRYNSINSYAMLHVRYRLNMFGGKIDTEGRYDKKWGNQDQRRNQNQNQRWRR
;
A
#
# COMPACT_ATOMS: atom_id res chain seq x y z
N MET A 1 33.85 -8.64 5.02
CA MET A 1 33.88 -8.86 3.57
C MET A 1 34.02 -10.33 3.15
N ARG A 2 34.95 -11.15 3.69
CA ARG A 2 35.09 -12.59 3.30
C ARG A 2 33.85 -13.47 3.58
N LYS A 3 33.07 -13.20 4.61
CA LYS A 3 31.87 -14.01 4.93
C LYS A 3 30.64 -13.64 4.09
N ILE A 4 30.55 -12.42 3.61
CA ILE A 4 29.47 -11.97 2.71
C ILE A 4 29.70 -12.50 1.29
N SER A 5 30.94 -12.54 0.85
CA SER A 5 31.31 -13.16 -0.44
C SER A 5 30.98 -14.65 -0.51
N LEU A 6 31.01 -15.35 0.62
CA LEU A 6 30.64 -16.78 0.70
C LEU A 6 29.12 -16.98 0.58
N ILE A 7 28.31 -16.09 1.13
CA ILE A 7 26.84 -16.17 1.05
C ILE A 7 26.40 -15.83 -0.38
N ILE A 8 26.99 -14.81 -1.01
CA ILE A 8 26.73 -14.46 -2.39
C ILE A 8 27.19 -15.56 -3.35
N ALA A 9 28.35 -16.19 -3.08
CA ALA A 9 28.84 -17.33 -3.84
C ALA A 9 27.94 -18.58 -3.66
N PHE A 10 27.39 -18.79 -2.47
CA PHE A 10 26.48 -19.90 -2.22
C PHE A 10 25.10 -19.69 -2.89
N CYS A 11 24.60 -18.46 -2.89
CA CYS A 11 23.39 -18.11 -3.64
C CYS A 11 23.59 -18.17 -5.15
N LEU A 12 24.75 -17.77 -5.65
CA LEU A 12 25.11 -17.92 -7.07
C LEU A 12 25.32 -19.40 -7.48
N LEU A 13 25.91 -20.20 -6.61
CA LEU A 13 26.06 -21.65 -6.85
C LEU A 13 24.70 -22.37 -6.86
N ALA A 14 23.77 -21.96 -5.98
CA ALA A 14 22.42 -22.52 -5.97
C ALA A 14 21.61 -22.19 -7.24
N VAL A 15 21.89 -21.04 -7.86
CA VAL A 15 21.31 -20.67 -9.16
C VAL A 15 21.96 -21.44 -10.31
N LEU A 16 23.27 -21.72 -10.22
CA LEU A 16 23.99 -22.44 -11.28
C LEU A 16 23.72 -23.96 -11.30
N THR A 17 23.35 -24.55 -10.15
CA THR A 17 22.97 -25.98 -10.12
C THR A 17 21.57 -26.26 -10.66
N SER A 18 20.78 -25.22 -10.96
CA SER A 18 19.47 -25.36 -11.61
C SER A 18 19.55 -25.52 -13.15
N TYR A 19 20.72 -25.45 -13.75
CA TYR A 19 20.91 -25.49 -15.22
C TYR A 19 21.37 -26.84 -15.79
N ALA A 20 21.40 -27.88 -14.98
CA ALA A 20 21.52 -29.23 -15.52
C ALA A 20 20.12 -29.80 -15.82
N GLN A 21 19.38 -29.18 -16.71
CA GLN A 21 18.26 -29.82 -17.38
C GLN A 21 18.78 -30.44 -18.69
N GLU A 22 18.86 -31.77 -18.71
CA GLU A 22 18.80 -32.49 -19.95
C GLU A 22 17.61 -31.99 -20.75
N GLU A 23 17.85 -31.66 -22.01
CA GLU A 23 16.82 -31.37 -23.01
C GLU A 23 15.99 -32.64 -23.22
N TYR A 24 15.00 -32.86 -22.32
CA TYR A 24 14.02 -33.92 -22.52
C TYR A 24 13.23 -33.60 -23.79
N ARG A 25 13.45 -34.36 -24.82
CA ARG A 25 12.61 -34.34 -26.00
C ARG A 25 11.16 -34.57 -25.58
N ARG A 26 10.36 -33.51 -25.62
CA ARG A 26 8.95 -33.61 -25.28
C ARG A 26 8.23 -34.47 -26.30
N LEU A 27 7.73 -35.58 -25.83
CA LEU A 27 6.94 -36.50 -26.67
C LEU A 27 5.48 -36.07 -26.61
N THR A 28 4.79 -36.08 -27.73
CA THR A 28 3.39 -35.64 -27.77
C THR A 28 2.49 -36.73 -28.36
N ILE A 29 1.28 -36.82 -27.81
CA ILE A 29 0.17 -37.54 -28.36
C ILE A 29 -0.82 -36.53 -28.92
N SER A 30 -1.11 -36.59 -30.20
CA SER A 30 -1.98 -35.64 -30.91
C SER A 30 -3.09 -36.34 -31.68
N GLY A 31 -4.16 -35.62 -31.97
CA GLY A 31 -5.30 -36.11 -32.73
C GLY A 31 -6.34 -35.03 -32.98
N GLN A 32 -7.41 -35.37 -33.68
CA GLN A 32 -8.55 -34.51 -33.93
C GLN A 32 -9.83 -35.17 -33.46
N LEU A 33 -10.65 -34.43 -32.74
CA LEU A 33 -11.94 -34.87 -32.20
C LEU A 33 -13.06 -34.30 -33.07
N LEU A 34 -13.91 -35.19 -33.53
CA LEU A 34 -15.11 -34.85 -34.30
C LEU A 34 -16.35 -35.47 -33.63
N ASP A 35 -17.45 -34.78 -33.73
CA ASP A 35 -18.79 -35.34 -33.41
C ASP A 35 -19.08 -36.52 -34.36
N ALA A 36 -19.51 -37.63 -33.82
CA ALA A 36 -19.76 -38.84 -34.59
C ALA A 36 -20.88 -38.68 -35.59
N ASP A 37 -21.92 -37.89 -35.27
CA ASP A 37 -23.14 -37.69 -36.05
C ASP A 37 -22.99 -36.49 -37.02
N LEU A 38 -22.50 -35.33 -36.51
CA LEU A 38 -22.42 -34.09 -37.28
C LEU A 38 -21.11 -33.92 -38.04
N LYS A 39 -20.08 -34.70 -37.73
CA LYS A 39 -18.71 -34.56 -38.24
C LYS A 39 -18.09 -33.20 -38.06
N GLU A 40 -18.62 -32.41 -37.10
CA GLU A 40 -18.07 -31.10 -36.73
C GLU A 40 -16.96 -31.24 -35.71
N PRO A 41 -15.96 -30.31 -35.70
CA PRO A 41 -14.89 -30.30 -34.73
C PRO A 41 -15.39 -30.13 -33.27
N MET A 42 -14.95 -30.99 -32.38
CA MET A 42 -15.27 -30.92 -30.97
C MET A 42 -14.32 -29.94 -30.26
N VAL A 43 -14.87 -28.78 -29.88
CA VAL A 43 -14.12 -27.71 -29.21
C VAL A 43 -14.21 -27.85 -27.70
N GLN A 44 -13.08 -27.63 -26.98
CA GLN A 44 -12.98 -27.69 -25.52
C GLN A 44 -13.32 -29.05 -24.90
N ALA A 45 -13.22 -30.13 -25.63
CA ALA A 45 -13.23 -31.46 -25.04
C ALA A 45 -11.97 -31.65 -24.16
N THR A 46 -12.13 -32.28 -23.02
CA THR A 46 -11.05 -32.49 -22.04
C THR A 46 -10.28 -33.77 -22.39
N ILE A 47 -8.98 -33.67 -22.57
CA ILE A 47 -8.07 -34.78 -22.84
C ILE A 47 -7.16 -34.95 -21.62
N GLN A 48 -7.15 -36.15 -21.04
CA GLN A 48 -6.34 -36.53 -19.89
C GLN A 48 -5.49 -37.75 -20.21
N LEU A 49 -4.25 -37.71 -19.78
CA LEU A 49 -3.29 -38.79 -19.94
C LEU A 49 -2.93 -39.38 -18.58
N PHE A 50 -3.02 -40.71 -18.47
CA PHE A 50 -2.69 -41.47 -17.28
C PHE A 50 -1.68 -42.55 -17.59
N THR A 51 -0.85 -42.95 -16.63
CA THR A 51 -0.04 -44.17 -16.76
C THR A 51 -0.96 -45.39 -16.83
N ALA A 52 -0.62 -46.35 -17.69
CA ALA A 52 -1.44 -47.57 -17.83
C ALA A 52 -1.35 -48.49 -16.60
N SER A 53 -0.23 -48.43 -15.85
CA SER A 53 0.06 -49.33 -14.74
C SER A 53 -0.69 -49.05 -13.45
N ASP A 54 -0.78 -47.78 -13.10
CA ASP A 54 -1.32 -47.30 -11.77
C ASP A 54 -2.35 -46.21 -11.89
N SER A 55 -2.74 -45.84 -13.11
CA SER A 55 -3.70 -44.75 -13.40
C SER A 55 -3.31 -43.38 -12.81
N THR A 56 -2.01 -43.12 -12.62
CA THR A 56 -1.51 -41.82 -12.17
C THR A 56 -1.65 -40.81 -13.30
N PHE A 57 -2.18 -39.62 -12.96
CA PHE A 57 -2.35 -38.56 -13.94
C PHE A 57 -0.99 -38.01 -14.40
N VAL A 58 -0.75 -38.00 -15.69
CA VAL A 58 0.49 -37.60 -16.35
C VAL A 58 0.39 -36.17 -16.89
N GLY A 59 -0.72 -35.86 -17.55
CA GLY A 59 -0.94 -34.54 -18.15
C GLY A 59 -2.32 -34.42 -18.77
N GLY A 60 -2.69 -33.23 -19.22
CA GLY A 60 -3.97 -33.01 -19.88
C GLY A 60 -3.96 -31.72 -20.73
N THR A 61 -4.91 -31.66 -21.65
CA THR A 61 -5.13 -30.55 -22.56
C THR A 61 -6.62 -30.44 -22.89
N VAL A 62 -6.98 -29.44 -23.69
CA VAL A 62 -8.32 -29.34 -24.29
C VAL A 62 -8.22 -29.20 -25.79
N SER A 63 -9.22 -29.66 -26.51
CA SER A 63 -9.28 -29.48 -27.96
C SER A 63 -9.53 -28.02 -28.34
N ASN A 64 -8.89 -27.59 -29.41
CA ASN A 64 -8.99 -26.22 -29.94
C ASN A 64 -10.22 -26.05 -30.88
N GLU A 65 -10.34 -24.89 -31.52
CA GLU A 65 -11.46 -24.54 -32.42
C GLU A 65 -11.56 -25.47 -33.65
N ARG A 66 -10.52 -26.21 -34.01
CA ARG A 66 -10.51 -27.21 -35.09
C ARG A 66 -10.69 -28.63 -34.56
N GLY A 67 -10.98 -28.80 -33.28
CA GLY A 67 -11.07 -30.12 -32.65
C GLY A 67 -9.71 -30.79 -32.41
N THR A 68 -8.59 -30.17 -32.75
CA THR A 68 -7.27 -30.76 -32.59
C THR A 68 -6.75 -30.61 -31.17
N PHE A 69 -6.04 -31.61 -30.68
CA PHE A 69 -5.40 -31.61 -29.39
C PHE A 69 -3.96 -32.15 -29.47
N SER A 70 -3.14 -31.74 -28.50
CA SER A 70 -1.81 -32.29 -28.29
C SER A 70 -1.53 -32.33 -26.80
N VAL A 71 -1.22 -33.48 -26.24
CA VAL A 71 -0.90 -33.72 -24.83
C VAL A 71 0.52 -34.26 -24.71
N GLU A 72 1.29 -33.74 -23.77
CA GLU A 72 2.69 -34.14 -23.54
C GLU A 72 2.76 -35.43 -22.70
N ALA A 73 3.63 -36.33 -23.11
CA ALA A 73 3.98 -37.55 -22.36
C ALA A 73 5.45 -37.47 -21.92
N PRO A 74 5.78 -37.88 -20.67
CA PRO A 74 7.12 -37.69 -20.10
C PRO A 74 8.20 -38.64 -20.65
N SER A 75 7.82 -39.80 -21.20
CA SER A 75 8.77 -40.81 -21.64
C SER A 75 8.10 -41.83 -22.60
N ASN A 76 8.89 -42.75 -23.12
CA ASN A 76 8.35 -43.95 -23.74
C ASN A 76 7.54 -44.76 -22.72
N GLY A 77 6.46 -45.38 -23.17
CA GLY A 77 5.62 -46.16 -22.27
C GLY A 77 4.20 -46.32 -22.83
N THR A 78 3.40 -47.07 -22.09
CA THR A 78 1.98 -47.23 -22.40
C THR A 78 1.20 -46.33 -21.44
N PHE A 79 0.34 -45.51 -22.03
CA PHE A 79 -0.49 -44.52 -21.35
C PHE A 79 -1.96 -44.79 -21.66
N ARG A 80 -2.84 -44.45 -20.73
CA ARG A 80 -4.26 -44.45 -20.95
C ARG A 80 -4.69 -43.00 -21.25
N LEU A 81 -5.17 -42.77 -22.46
CA LEU A 81 -5.73 -41.51 -22.89
C LEU A 81 -7.23 -41.56 -22.63
N ARG A 82 -7.72 -40.59 -21.88
CA ARG A 82 -9.16 -40.38 -21.59
C ARG A 82 -9.60 -39.08 -22.20
N ILE A 83 -10.61 -39.12 -23.03
CA ILE A 83 -11.18 -37.94 -23.68
C ILE A 83 -12.66 -37.85 -23.31
N SER A 84 -13.05 -36.71 -22.78
CA SER A 84 -14.42 -36.48 -22.30
C SER A 84 -14.91 -35.08 -22.72
N SER A 85 -16.19 -35.03 -23.07
CA SER A 85 -16.93 -33.82 -23.35
C SER A 85 -18.34 -33.93 -22.80
N ILE A 86 -18.94 -32.82 -22.37
CA ILE A 86 -20.26 -32.81 -21.80
C ILE A 86 -21.31 -33.25 -22.85
N GLY A 87 -22.04 -34.26 -22.55
CA GLY A 87 -23.07 -34.81 -23.45
C GLY A 87 -22.56 -35.87 -24.44
N TYR A 88 -21.31 -36.33 -24.28
CA TYR A 88 -20.69 -37.33 -25.12
C TYR A 88 -20.15 -38.49 -24.31
N GLN A 89 -20.11 -39.68 -24.92
CA GLN A 89 -19.49 -40.85 -24.33
C GLN A 89 -17.97 -40.66 -24.23
N THR A 90 -17.41 -40.96 -23.04
CA THR A 90 -15.98 -40.84 -22.79
C THR A 90 -15.22 -41.87 -23.61
N ILE A 91 -14.23 -41.44 -24.37
CA ILE A 91 -13.31 -42.32 -25.07
C ILE A 91 -12.16 -42.63 -24.10
N GLU A 92 -11.93 -43.93 -23.85
CA GLU A 92 -10.71 -44.41 -23.17
C GLU A 92 -9.90 -45.26 -24.15
N ARG A 93 -8.63 -44.97 -24.34
CA ARG A 93 -7.74 -45.64 -25.26
C ARG A 93 -6.36 -45.77 -24.70
N GLU A 94 -5.78 -47.00 -24.81
CA GLU A 94 -4.35 -47.17 -24.51
C GLU A 94 -3.52 -46.68 -25.68
N VAL A 95 -2.49 -45.88 -25.40
CA VAL A 95 -1.56 -45.34 -26.41
C VAL A 95 -0.15 -45.66 -25.94
N THR A 96 0.61 -46.32 -26.81
CA THR A 96 1.99 -46.71 -26.53
C THR A 96 2.96 -45.88 -27.35
N ILE A 97 3.77 -45.08 -26.67
CA ILE A 97 4.88 -44.33 -27.27
C ILE A 97 6.12 -45.21 -27.30
N ARG A 98 6.66 -45.40 -28.47
CA ARG A 98 7.90 -46.19 -28.70
C ARG A 98 8.93 -45.38 -29.45
N ARG A 99 10.19 -45.65 -29.22
CA ARG A 99 11.33 -45.06 -29.96
C ARG A 99 11.40 -43.53 -29.86
N TYR A 100 10.89 -42.94 -28.83
CA TYR A 100 10.88 -41.48 -28.63
C TYR A 100 10.27 -40.72 -29.83
N GLN A 101 9.20 -41.22 -30.40
CA GLN A 101 8.47 -40.60 -31.51
C GLN A 101 7.10 -40.10 -31.02
N ASN A 102 6.69 -38.97 -31.57
CA ASN A 102 5.34 -38.43 -31.32
C ASN A 102 4.31 -39.41 -31.90
N GLN A 103 3.19 -39.55 -31.20
CA GLN A 103 2.10 -40.42 -31.59
C GLN A 103 0.92 -39.58 -32.10
N GLU A 104 0.57 -39.75 -33.37
CA GLU A 104 -0.62 -39.15 -33.95
C GLU A 104 -1.74 -40.18 -34.01
N LEU A 105 -2.92 -39.87 -33.46
CA LEU A 105 -4.06 -40.77 -33.33
C LEU A 105 -5.08 -40.65 -34.47
N GLY A 106 -4.89 -39.64 -35.35
CA GLY A 106 -5.84 -39.31 -36.40
C GLY A 106 -7.17 -38.76 -35.87
N GLU A 107 -8.23 -38.98 -36.62
CA GLU A 107 -9.58 -38.56 -36.24
C GLU A 107 -10.20 -39.50 -35.24
N LEU A 108 -10.75 -38.93 -34.17
CA LEU A 108 -11.46 -39.66 -33.12
C LEU A 108 -12.89 -39.14 -33.06
N LEU A 109 -13.87 -40.05 -33.18
CA LEU A 109 -15.27 -39.74 -33.22
C LEU A 109 -15.89 -39.91 -31.84
N MET A 110 -16.56 -38.86 -31.29
CA MET A 110 -17.25 -38.92 -30.05
C MET A 110 -18.75 -39.05 -30.28
N SER A 111 -19.34 -40.09 -29.77
CA SER A 111 -20.80 -40.33 -29.85
C SER A 111 -21.54 -39.59 -28.74
N SER A 112 -22.73 -39.06 -29.05
CA SER A 112 -23.59 -38.44 -28.09
C SER A 112 -24.04 -39.43 -27.00
N ASP A 113 -24.02 -39.04 -25.73
CA ASP A 113 -24.49 -39.82 -24.61
C ASP A 113 -25.80 -39.23 -24.06
N ALA A 114 -26.88 -39.95 -24.29
CA ALA A 114 -28.21 -39.58 -23.86
C ALA A 114 -28.49 -39.91 -22.38
N VAL A 115 -27.51 -40.49 -21.64
CA VAL A 115 -27.70 -40.86 -20.22
C VAL A 115 -27.30 -39.68 -19.30
N MET A 116 -28.23 -39.36 -18.41
CA MET A 116 -28.02 -38.30 -17.36
C MET A 116 -26.70 -38.54 -16.60
N LEU A 117 -25.81 -37.57 -16.71
CA LEU A 117 -24.52 -37.55 -16.02
C LEU A 117 -24.68 -37.60 -14.51
N LYS A 118 -24.13 -38.60 -13.87
CA LYS A 118 -23.73 -38.54 -12.46
C LYS A 118 -22.56 -37.54 -12.36
N GLU A 119 -22.74 -36.52 -11.57
CA GLU A 119 -21.78 -35.47 -11.32
C GLU A 119 -20.40 -36.05 -10.89
N THR A 120 -19.41 -36.02 -11.76
CA THR A 120 -18.04 -36.35 -11.37
C THR A 120 -17.39 -35.09 -10.84
N VAL A 121 -17.34 -34.97 -9.54
CA VAL A 121 -16.61 -33.88 -8.85
C VAL A 121 -15.12 -34.15 -9.01
N ILE A 122 -14.48 -33.45 -9.95
CA ILE A 122 -13.01 -33.42 -10.02
C ILE A 122 -12.54 -32.49 -8.89
N THR A 123 -12.15 -33.05 -7.76
CA THR A 123 -11.55 -32.33 -6.64
C THR A 123 -10.05 -32.06 -6.88
N GLY A 124 -9.74 -31.36 -7.97
CA GLY A 124 -8.42 -30.79 -8.15
C GLY A 124 -8.31 -29.51 -7.35
N ARG A 125 -7.54 -29.49 -6.25
CA ARG A 125 -7.30 -28.24 -5.50
C ARG A 125 -6.36 -27.35 -6.29
N ALA A 126 -6.77 -26.10 -6.50
CA ALA A 126 -5.95 -25.12 -7.21
C ALA A 126 -4.75 -24.70 -6.36
N ALA A 127 -3.64 -24.36 -7.02
CA ALA A 127 -2.48 -23.80 -6.38
C ALA A 127 -2.84 -22.46 -5.68
N GLN A 128 -2.16 -22.18 -4.58
CA GLN A 128 -2.37 -20.91 -3.85
C GLN A 128 -1.99 -19.70 -4.71
N VAL A 129 -0.88 -19.79 -5.43
CA VAL A 129 -0.33 -18.73 -6.28
C VAL A 129 0.12 -19.33 -7.60
N ILE A 130 -0.23 -18.67 -8.68
CA ILE A 130 0.22 -18.99 -10.04
C ILE A 130 0.86 -17.74 -10.62
N ALA A 131 2.05 -17.87 -11.22
CA ALA A 131 2.64 -16.80 -12.01
C ALA A 131 2.34 -17.03 -13.50
N LYS A 132 1.84 -16.02 -14.19
CA LYS A 132 1.61 -16.02 -15.63
C LYS A 132 2.10 -14.71 -16.22
N LYS A 133 3.18 -14.76 -16.97
CA LYS A 133 3.92 -13.56 -17.42
C LYS A 133 4.29 -12.69 -16.19
N ASP A 134 3.98 -11.43 -16.22
CA ASP A 134 4.20 -10.46 -15.14
C ASP A 134 3.09 -10.41 -14.08
N THR A 135 2.14 -11.35 -14.13
CA THR A 135 0.98 -11.40 -13.24
C THR A 135 1.09 -12.55 -12.24
N LEU A 136 0.95 -12.27 -10.96
CA LEU A 136 0.71 -13.28 -9.93
C LEU A 136 -0.79 -13.43 -9.72
N ILE A 137 -1.29 -14.64 -9.78
CA ILE A 137 -2.70 -14.98 -9.60
C ILE A 137 -2.83 -15.78 -8.32
N TYR A 138 -3.49 -15.21 -7.33
CA TYR A 138 -3.83 -15.88 -6.08
C TYR A 138 -5.23 -16.45 -6.19
N ASN A 139 -5.41 -17.67 -5.71
CA ASN A 139 -6.71 -18.32 -5.67
C ASN A 139 -7.35 -18.14 -4.29
N PRO A 140 -8.44 -17.35 -4.13
CA PRO A 140 -9.09 -17.15 -2.84
C PRO A 140 -9.56 -18.44 -2.17
N ASP A 141 -10.01 -19.43 -2.93
CA ASP A 141 -10.47 -20.72 -2.40
C ASP A 141 -9.31 -21.54 -1.79
N ALA A 142 -8.06 -21.13 -2.06
CA ALA A 142 -6.86 -21.67 -1.44
C ALA A 142 -6.56 -21.06 -0.07
N TYR A 143 -7.19 -19.94 0.29
CA TYR A 143 -7.05 -19.25 1.56
C TYR A 143 -8.43 -19.18 2.21
N ARG A 144 -8.62 -19.90 3.30
CA ARG A 144 -9.89 -19.83 4.00
C ARG A 144 -9.94 -18.62 4.90
N THR A 145 -10.96 -17.86 4.71
CA THR A 145 -11.32 -16.76 5.61
C THR A 145 -12.59 -17.14 6.35
N PRO A 146 -12.78 -16.63 7.57
CA PRO A 146 -14.06 -16.77 8.26
C PRO A 146 -15.22 -16.33 7.38
N GLU A 147 -16.34 -17.00 7.48
CA GLU A 147 -17.54 -16.70 6.68
C GLU A 147 -17.96 -15.24 6.84
N GLY A 148 -18.19 -14.57 5.70
CA GLY A 148 -18.54 -13.15 5.68
C GLY A 148 -17.38 -12.17 5.83
N SER A 149 -16.15 -12.66 5.81
CA SER A 149 -14.98 -11.79 5.89
C SER A 149 -14.81 -10.88 4.68
N PRO A 150 -14.31 -9.66 4.87
CA PRO A 150 -13.87 -8.78 3.79
C PRO A 150 -12.59 -9.31 3.14
N ILE A 151 -12.25 -8.79 1.94
CA ILE A 151 -11.02 -9.17 1.22
C ILE A 151 -9.74 -8.83 1.98
N GLU A 152 -9.76 -7.92 2.91
CA GLU A 152 -8.66 -7.64 3.82
C GLU A 152 -8.14 -8.90 4.50
N GLU A 153 -9.04 -9.74 5.01
CA GLU A 153 -8.70 -11.00 5.66
C GLU A 153 -8.09 -12.03 4.69
N LEU A 154 -8.46 -11.97 3.43
CA LEU A 154 -7.82 -12.77 2.39
C LEU A 154 -6.40 -12.30 2.11
N ILE A 155 -6.20 -10.98 1.94
CA ILE A 155 -4.89 -10.41 1.64
C ILE A 155 -3.90 -10.67 2.76
N LYS A 156 -4.31 -10.54 4.03
CA LYS A 156 -3.45 -10.87 5.19
C LYS A 156 -2.92 -12.31 5.17
N ARG A 157 -3.60 -13.22 4.46
CA ARG A 157 -3.21 -14.64 4.31
C ARG A 157 -2.43 -14.93 3.04
N MET A 158 -2.37 -13.97 2.10
CA MET A 158 -1.65 -14.16 0.84
C MET A 158 -0.13 -14.08 1.06
N PRO A 159 0.66 -15.02 0.50
CA PRO A 159 2.11 -14.97 0.61
C PRO A 159 2.69 -13.68 0.03
N GLY A 160 3.60 -13.07 0.77
CA GLY A 160 4.28 -11.83 0.36
C GLY A 160 3.43 -10.56 0.48
N ALA A 161 2.18 -10.67 0.92
CA ALA A 161 1.32 -9.51 1.13
C ALA A 161 1.43 -8.97 2.55
N GLU A 162 1.41 -7.65 2.67
CA GLU A 162 1.36 -6.88 3.91
C GLU A 162 0.36 -5.74 3.76
N ILE A 163 -0.31 -5.43 4.84
CA ILE A 163 -1.16 -4.25 4.95
C ILE A 163 -0.58 -3.43 6.11
N ASP A 164 -0.19 -2.19 5.83
CA ASP A 164 0.33 -1.29 6.85
C ASP A 164 -0.79 -0.65 7.69
N GLU A 165 -0.41 0.21 8.63
CA GLU A 165 -1.32 0.89 9.55
C GLU A 165 -2.31 1.82 8.84
N ASP A 166 -1.90 2.38 7.71
CA ASP A 166 -2.72 3.28 6.89
C ASP A 166 -3.60 2.53 5.89
N GLY A 167 -3.58 1.19 5.89
CA GLY A 167 -4.31 0.35 4.96
C GLY A 167 -3.66 0.23 3.58
N ASN A 168 -2.40 0.66 3.43
CA ASN A 168 -1.66 0.46 2.19
C ASN A 168 -1.24 -1.01 2.07
N ILE A 169 -1.47 -1.55 0.89
CA ILE A 169 -1.10 -2.93 0.58
C ILE A 169 0.27 -2.94 -0.07
N THR A 170 1.16 -3.79 0.41
CA THR A 170 2.43 -4.12 -0.24
C THR A 170 2.46 -5.60 -0.56
N ILE A 171 2.76 -5.97 -1.80
CA ILE A 171 2.91 -7.36 -2.22
C ILE A 171 4.29 -7.54 -2.85
N ASN A 172 5.09 -8.45 -2.30
CA ASN A 172 6.45 -8.73 -2.75
C ASN A 172 7.29 -7.43 -2.89
N GLY A 173 7.20 -6.55 -1.91
CA GLY A 173 7.94 -5.29 -1.86
C GLY A 173 7.40 -4.16 -2.75
N LYS A 174 6.32 -4.39 -3.51
CA LYS A 174 5.66 -3.37 -4.33
C LYS A 174 4.39 -2.88 -3.68
N GLN A 175 4.25 -1.57 -3.52
CA GLN A 175 3.01 -0.96 -3.02
C GLN A 175 1.92 -1.01 -4.09
N VAL A 176 0.75 -1.53 -3.73
CA VAL A 176 -0.45 -1.50 -4.56
C VAL A 176 -1.00 -0.08 -4.61
N LYS A 177 -1.16 0.46 -5.81
CA LYS A 177 -1.65 1.82 -6.04
C LYS A 177 -3.15 1.86 -6.33
N LYS A 178 -3.69 0.78 -6.90
CA LYS A 178 -5.10 0.69 -7.29
C LYS A 178 -5.66 -0.69 -7.02
N ILE A 179 -6.93 -0.72 -6.67
CA ILE A 179 -7.75 -1.93 -6.62
C ILE A 179 -8.69 -1.94 -7.82
N LEU A 180 -8.72 -3.05 -8.53
CA LEU A 180 -9.63 -3.28 -9.64
C LEU A 180 -10.61 -4.40 -9.29
N LEU A 181 -11.77 -4.36 -9.92
CA LEU A 181 -12.78 -5.40 -9.87
C LEU A 181 -13.18 -5.77 -11.30
N ASP A 182 -12.78 -6.97 -11.77
CA ASP A 182 -12.84 -7.39 -13.19
C ASP A 182 -12.20 -6.38 -14.14
N GLY A 183 -11.01 -5.88 -13.79
CA GLY A 183 -10.26 -4.92 -14.58
C GLY A 183 -10.81 -3.50 -14.57
N LYS A 184 -11.90 -3.21 -13.84
CA LYS A 184 -12.47 -1.87 -13.66
C LYS A 184 -12.01 -1.30 -12.33
N GLU A 185 -11.60 -0.03 -12.32
CA GLU A 185 -11.12 0.62 -11.11
C GLU A 185 -12.21 0.65 -10.04
N PHE A 186 -11.90 0.11 -8.87
CA PHE A 186 -12.82 0.01 -7.76
C PHE A 186 -12.49 1.07 -6.71
N MET A 187 -13.47 1.86 -6.31
CA MET A 187 -13.35 2.99 -5.37
C MET A 187 -12.27 4.02 -5.77
N LEU A 188 -11.85 4.02 -7.04
CA LEU A 188 -10.95 5.00 -7.70
C LEU A 188 -9.77 5.44 -6.82
N GLY A 189 -8.98 4.44 -6.35
CA GLY A 189 -7.75 4.66 -5.57
C GLY A 189 -7.92 4.59 -4.06
N ASP A 190 -9.13 4.38 -3.53
CA ASP A 190 -9.31 4.10 -2.11
C ASP A 190 -9.16 2.62 -1.81
N THR A 191 -7.92 2.22 -1.55
CA THR A 191 -7.59 0.83 -1.24
C THR A 191 -8.23 0.37 0.07
N GLU A 192 -8.32 1.25 1.06
CA GLU A 192 -8.89 0.93 2.37
C GLU A 192 -10.39 0.65 2.30
N ALA A 193 -11.16 1.51 1.62
CA ALA A 193 -12.58 1.29 1.44
C ALA A 193 -12.86 -0.01 0.65
N ALA A 194 -12.04 -0.32 -0.34
CA ALA A 194 -12.16 -1.56 -1.09
C ALA A 194 -11.88 -2.78 -0.21
N LEU A 195 -10.79 -2.75 0.57
CA LEU A 195 -10.37 -3.85 1.45
C LEU A 195 -11.44 -4.25 2.46
N LYS A 196 -12.07 -3.27 3.07
CA LYS A 196 -12.97 -3.49 4.20
C LYS A 196 -14.39 -3.82 3.81
N ASN A 197 -14.79 -3.52 2.57
CA ASN A 197 -16.18 -3.62 2.18
C ASN A 197 -16.46 -4.72 1.14
N LEU A 198 -15.47 -5.16 0.38
CA LEU A 198 -15.67 -6.22 -0.62
C LEU A 198 -15.58 -7.60 0.05
N PRO A 199 -16.61 -8.45 -0.04
CA PRO A 199 -16.60 -9.76 0.59
C PRO A 199 -15.80 -10.80 -0.22
N VAL A 200 -15.06 -11.66 0.47
CA VAL A 200 -14.23 -12.69 -0.17
C VAL A 200 -15.02 -13.68 -1.01
N ASN A 201 -16.24 -14.02 -0.61
CA ASN A 201 -17.01 -15.10 -1.21
C ASN A 201 -17.41 -14.89 -2.68
N ILE A 202 -17.39 -13.64 -3.17
CA ILE A 202 -17.69 -13.32 -4.57
C ILE A 202 -16.45 -13.39 -5.47
N ILE A 203 -15.25 -13.49 -4.89
CA ILE A 203 -14.00 -13.39 -5.62
C ILE A 203 -13.58 -14.76 -6.13
N GLN A 204 -13.28 -14.84 -7.42
CA GLN A 204 -12.75 -16.04 -8.08
C GLN A 204 -11.23 -16.09 -8.07
N ASN A 205 -10.58 -14.97 -8.39
CA ASN A 205 -9.12 -14.84 -8.43
C ASN A 205 -8.71 -13.43 -7.99
N VAL A 206 -7.51 -13.33 -7.43
CA VAL A 206 -6.85 -12.07 -7.13
C VAL A 206 -5.60 -12.00 -7.99
N LYS A 207 -5.54 -11.04 -8.91
CA LYS A 207 -4.41 -10.86 -9.81
C LYS A 207 -3.59 -9.67 -9.32
N PHE A 208 -2.30 -9.87 -9.17
CA PHE A 208 -1.33 -8.86 -8.83
C PHE A 208 -0.40 -8.64 -10.02
N TYR A 209 -0.36 -7.42 -10.55
CA TYR A 209 0.46 -7.09 -11.71
C TYR A 209 0.71 -5.58 -11.81
N ASP A 210 1.68 -5.20 -12.64
CA ASP A 210 1.92 -3.81 -13.00
C ASP A 210 1.03 -3.45 -14.21
N GLN A 211 0.00 -2.65 -13.97
CA GLN A 211 -0.87 -2.13 -15.03
C GLN A 211 -0.12 -1.04 -15.79
N GLN A 212 -0.19 -1.08 -17.10
CA GLN A 212 0.30 -0.01 -17.95
C GLN A 212 -0.47 1.28 -17.69
N SER A 213 0.20 2.42 -17.85
CA SER A 213 -0.48 3.73 -17.84
C SER A 213 -1.63 3.76 -18.85
N ASP A 214 -2.60 4.64 -18.66
CA ASP A 214 -3.64 4.84 -19.68
C ASP A 214 -3.04 5.20 -21.04
N GLN A 215 -1.95 5.96 -21.06
CA GLN A 215 -1.21 6.29 -22.28
C GLN A 215 -0.67 5.03 -22.96
N ALA A 216 0.05 4.18 -22.24
CA ALA A 216 0.61 2.95 -22.81
C ALA A 216 -0.49 1.97 -23.27
N ARG A 217 -1.57 1.86 -22.49
CA ARG A 217 -2.74 1.02 -22.85
C ARG A 217 -3.45 1.50 -24.10
N ILE A 218 -3.61 2.81 -24.26
CA ILE A 218 -4.30 3.41 -25.40
C ILE A 218 -3.41 3.43 -26.63
N THR A 219 -2.12 3.72 -26.47
CA THR A 219 -1.18 3.81 -27.59
C THR A 219 -0.66 2.44 -28.02
N GLY A 220 -0.74 1.44 -27.16
CA GLY A 220 -0.06 0.15 -27.34
C GLY A 220 1.46 0.23 -27.18
N ILE A 221 1.98 1.39 -26.80
CA ILE A 221 3.41 1.67 -26.59
C ILE A 221 3.66 1.84 -25.09
N ASP A 222 4.46 0.98 -24.52
CA ASP A 222 4.83 1.06 -23.10
C ASP A 222 5.58 2.39 -22.83
N ASP A 223 5.07 3.24 -21.97
CA ASP A 223 5.69 4.54 -21.61
C ASP A 223 6.65 4.43 -20.41
N GLY A 224 6.87 3.21 -19.94
CA GLY A 224 7.68 2.95 -18.77
C GLY A 224 6.99 3.34 -17.45
N GLU A 225 5.82 3.98 -17.50
CA GLU A 225 5.01 4.29 -16.33
C GLU A 225 4.02 3.16 -16.11
N LYS A 226 4.16 2.49 -14.97
CA LYS A 226 3.30 1.38 -14.59
C LYS A 226 2.81 1.60 -13.16
N GLU A 227 1.57 1.23 -12.92
CA GLU A 227 0.98 1.24 -11.59
C GLU A 227 0.74 -0.18 -11.12
N THR A 228 1.25 -0.52 -9.95
CA THR A 228 1.01 -1.83 -9.34
C THR A 228 -0.44 -1.93 -8.89
N VAL A 229 -1.17 -2.91 -9.39
CA VAL A 229 -2.60 -3.09 -9.14
C VAL A 229 -2.92 -4.47 -8.57
N LEU A 230 -4.01 -4.52 -7.81
CA LEU A 230 -4.63 -5.72 -7.31
C LEU A 230 -6.02 -5.83 -7.94
N ASP A 231 -6.22 -6.80 -8.84
CA ASP A 231 -7.45 -6.98 -9.61
C ASP A 231 -8.21 -8.22 -9.11
N PHE A 232 -9.38 -7.99 -8.55
CA PHE A 232 -10.29 -9.02 -8.06
C PHE A 232 -11.25 -9.44 -9.16
N SER A 233 -11.14 -10.67 -9.63
CA SER A 233 -12.09 -11.23 -10.58
C SER A 233 -13.30 -11.80 -9.84
N ILE A 234 -14.50 -11.42 -10.26
CA ILE A 234 -15.77 -11.94 -9.69
C ILE A 234 -16.03 -13.35 -10.24
N LYS A 235 -16.63 -14.21 -9.41
CA LYS A 235 -17.07 -15.54 -9.81
C LYS A 235 -18.03 -15.48 -10.99
N ARG A 236 -17.88 -16.41 -11.93
CA ARG A 236 -18.75 -16.48 -13.12
C ARG A 236 -20.21 -16.59 -12.71
N GLY A 237 -21.08 -15.83 -13.39
CA GLY A 237 -22.48 -15.79 -13.09
C GLY A 237 -22.91 -14.78 -12.04
N MET A 238 -21.96 -14.14 -11.35
CA MET A 238 -22.22 -13.06 -10.40
C MET A 238 -22.05 -11.65 -11.01
N ASN A 239 -21.95 -11.56 -12.33
CA ASN A 239 -21.82 -10.29 -13.06
C ASN A 239 -23.18 -9.69 -13.48
N HIS A 240 -24.31 -10.37 -13.19
CA HIS A 240 -25.66 -9.89 -13.48
C HIS A 240 -26.60 -10.23 -12.33
N GLY A 241 -27.07 -9.20 -11.61
CA GLY A 241 -27.95 -9.38 -10.46
C GLY A 241 -27.76 -8.32 -9.38
N PHE A 242 -28.26 -8.67 -8.20
CA PHE A 242 -28.18 -7.82 -7.01
C PHE A 242 -27.52 -8.58 -5.86
N MET A 243 -26.67 -7.86 -5.12
CA MET A 243 -26.00 -8.39 -3.95
C MET A 243 -26.06 -7.40 -2.79
N THR A 244 -26.33 -7.90 -1.61
CA THR A 244 -26.26 -7.12 -0.37
C THR A 244 -25.50 -7.90 0.70
N ASN A 245 -24.64 -7.22 1.41
CA ASN A 245 -23.97 -7.72 2.59
C ASN A 245 -24.11 -6.69 3.72
N LEU A 246 -24.71 -7.09 4.82
CA LEU A 246 -24.91 -6.26 6.01
C LEU A 246 -24.28 -6.96 7.21
N ASP A 247 -23.44 -6.28 7.97
CA ASP A 247 -22.83 -6.74 9.22
C ASP A 247 -23.09 -5.69 10.31
N ILE A 248 -23.82 -6.07 11.35
CA ILE A 248 -24.08 -5.21 12.50
C ILE A 248 -23.52 -5.91 13.73
N ALA A 249 -22.77 -5.17 14.54
CA ALA A 249 -22.16 -5.71 15.72
C ALA A 249 -22.21 -4.74 16.89
N GLY A 250 -22.40 -5.29 18.07
CA GLY A 250 -22.27 -4.64 19.36
C GLY A 250 -21.41 -5.46 20.30
N GLY A 251 -20.72 -4.82 21.20
CA GLY A 251 -19.76 -5.51 22.08
C GLY A 251 -19.57 -4.86 23.45
N THR A 252 -18.70 -5.47 24.22
CA THR A 252 -18.21 -4.91 25.49
C THR A 252 -17.42 -3.64 25.22
N GLU A 253 -17.08 -2.88 26.25
CA GLU A 253 -16.33 -1.61 26.16
C GLU A 253 -16.98 -0.62 25.18
N SER A 254 -18.32 -0.58 25.11
CA SER A 254 -19.09 0.27 24.19
C SER A 254 -18.68 0.15 22.72
N ARG A 255 -18.14 -1.00 22.31
CA ARG A 255 -17.73 -1.22 20.91
C ARG A 255 -18.93 -1.52 20.04
N TYR A 256 -18.95 -0.88 18.87
CA TYR A 256 -19.96 -1.17 17.82
C TYR A 256 -19.31 -1.16 16.43
N ALA A 257 -19.92 -1.90 15.51
CA ALA A 257 -19.60 -1.84 14.10
C ALA A 257 -20.87 -2.09 13.27
N SER A 258 -21.07 -1.29 12.24
CA SER A 258 -22.10 -1.50 11.25
C SER A 258 -21.49 -1.33 9.87
N ARG A 259 -21.54 -2.36 9.06
CA ARG A 259 -21.00 -2.36 7.70
C ARG A 259 -22.08 -2.83 6.75
N GLY A 260 -22.25 -2.10 5.66
CA GLY A 260 -23.22 -2.46 4.63
C GLY A 260 -22.65 -2.25 3.24
N MET A 261 -22.95 -3.18 2.34
CA MET A 261 -22.71 -3.04 0.92
C MET A 261 -23.93 -3.52 0.17
N ALA A 262 -24.41 -2.73 -0.78
CA ALA A 262 -25.43 -3.12 -1.73
C ALA A 262 -24.91 -2.84 -3.14
N SER A 263 -25.02 -3.78 -4.05
CA SER A 263 -24.57 -3.62 -5.42
C SER A 263 -25.52 -4.24 -6.41
N SER A 264 -25.69 -3.55 -7.53
CA SER A 264 -26.46 -3.99 -8.70
C SER A 264 -25.52 -4.11 -9.88
N PHE A 265 -25.54 -5.25 -10.53
CA PHE A 265 -24.73 -5.58 -11.69
C PHE A 265 -25.65 -5.84 -12.88
N THR A 266 -25.32 -5.22 -14.00
CA THR A 266 -25.87 -5.54 -15.32
C THR A 266 -24.73 -5.70 -16.31
N ASP A 267 -25.01 -6.12 -17.53
CA ASP A 267 -23.98 -6.26 -18.58
C ASP A 267 -23.21 -4.95 -18.81
N LYS A 268 -23.86 -3.80 -18.66
CA LYS A 268 -23.28 -2.50 -18.94
C LYS A 268 -23.00 -1.66 -17.70
N THR A 269 -23.81 -1.83 -16.66
CA THR A 269 -23.80 -0.92 -15.50
C THR A 269 -23.53 -1.69 -14.22
N ARG A 270 -22.70 -1.13 -13.38
CA ARG A 270 -22.45 -1.59 -12.01
C ARG A 270 -22.61 -0.41 -11.07
N ILE A 271 -23.53 -0.53 -10.12
CA ILE A 271 -23.75 0.47 -9.08
C ILE A 271 -23.49 -0.19 -7.75
N MET A 272 -22.78 0.48 -6.87
CA MET A 272 -22.46 -0.03 -5.57
C MET A 272 -22.61 1.07 -4.52
N LEU A 273 -23.27 0.75 -3.43
CA LEU A 273 -23.41 1.59 -2.23
C LEU A 273 -22.67 0.90 -1.09
N ILE A 274 -21.91 1.66 -0.33
CA ILE A 274 -21.12 1.16 0.80
C ILE A 274 -21.31 2.08 1.99
N GLY A 275 -21.52 1.49 3.18
CA GLY A 275 -21.54 2.18 4.46
C GLY A 275 -20.67 1.45 5.47
N ASN A 276 -19.94 2.21 6.29
CA ASN A 276 -19.15 1.66 7.39
C ASN A 276 -19.15 2.64 8.56
N PHE A 277 -19.67 2.21 9.71
CA PHE A 277 -19.80 2.99 10.92
C PHE A 277 -19.24 2.15 12.08
N ASN A 278 -18.19 2.59 12.72
CA ASN A 278 -17.59 1.82 13.81
C ASN A 278 -16.79 2.72 14.76
N ASN A 279 -16.58 2.23 15.98
CA ASN A 279 -15.67 2.79 16.96
C ASN A 279 -14.58 1.79 17.40
N LYS A 280 -14.37 0.74 16.61
CA LYS A 280 -13.23 -0.15 16.78
C LYS A 280 -12.11 0.29 15.85
N ASP A 281 -10.89 0.18 16.28
CA ASP A 281 -9.75 0.46 15.41
C ASP A 281 -9.52 -0.73 14.45
N GLU A 282 -10.12 -0.62 13.26
CA GLU A 282 -10.01 -1.66 12.23
C GLU A 282 -8.70 -1.60 11.44
N ASN A 283 -8.00 -0.47 11.48
CA ASN A 283 -6.75 -0.25 10.75
C ASN A 283 -5.53 -0.72 11.52
N ALA A 284 -5.63 -0.79 12.82
CA ALA A 284 -4.56 -1.35 13.59
C ALA A 284 -4.43 -2.82 13.19
N GLY A 285 -3.37 -3.12 12.44
CA GLY A 285 -2.87 -4.47 12.36
C GLY A 285 -2.73 -5.03 13.77
N TRP A 286 -2.46 -6.31 13.92
CA TRP A 286 -2.28 -6.97 15.23
C TRP A 286 -1.31 -6.25 16.18
N TRP A 287 -0.61 -5.21 15.68
CA TRP A 287 0.56 -4.62 16.31
C TRP A 287 0.33 -3.23 16.89
N ASN A 288 -0.62 -2.42 16.37
CA ASN A 288 -0.74 -1.02 16.75
C ASN A 288 -2.19 -0.55 16.78
N ARG A 289 -2.80 -0.60 17.93
CA ARG A 289 -4.04 0.11 18.22
C ARG A 289 -3.70 1.39 18.95
N ARG A 290 -3.78 2.52 18.26
CA ARG A 290 -3.46 3.85 18.80
C ARG A 290 -4.72 4.66 18.94
N GLY A 291 -5.02 5.06 20.15
CA GLY A 291 -6.14 5.95 20.47
C GLY A 291 -7.52 5.30 20.36
N LEU A 292 -8.52 6.10 20.64
CA LEU A 292 -9.92 5.75 20.52
C LEU A 292 -10.51 6.45 19.28
N ASN A 293 -10.80 5.71 18.26
CA ASN A 293 -11.24 6.26 16.99
C ASN A 293 -12.69 5.87 16.69
N THR A 294 -13.48 6.84 16.22
CA THR A 294 -14.79 6.62 15.63
C THR A 294 -14.73 6.98 14.15
N ARG A 295 -15.23 6.11 13.29
CA ARG A 295 -15.25 6.32 11.86
C ARG A 295 -16.65 6.10 11.31
N LYS A 296 -17.08 7.00 10.40
CA LYS A 296 -18.31 6.86 9.63
C LYS A 296 -17.99 7.12 8.17
N MET A 297 -18.41 6.24 7.29
CA MET A 297 -18.18 6.36 5.85
C MET A 297 -19.43 5.97 5.09
N LEU A 298 -19.79 6.76 4.09
CA LEU A 298 -20.77 6.45 3.07
C LEU A 298 -20.13 6.68 1.70
N GLY A 299 -20.35 5.76 0.79
CA GLY A 299 -19.79 5.89 -0.56
C GLY A 299 -20.66 5.22 -1.61
N THR A 300 -20.57 5.71 -2.84
CA THR A 300 -21.16 5.09 -4.01
C THR A 300 -20.13 5.00 -5.13
N ASN A 301 -20.23 3.92 -5.90
CA ASN A 301 -19.43 3.71 -7.10
C ASN A 301 -20.36 3.36 -8.25
N LEU A 302 -20.13 4.01 -9.39
CA LEU A 302 -20.84 3.77 -10.65
C LEU A 302 -19.80 3.40 -11.72
N ASN A 303 -19.99 2.25 -12.36
CA ASN A 303 -19.24 1.90 -13.57
C ASN A 303 -20.27 1.67 -14.70
N TYR A 304 -20.04 2.30 -15.82
CA TYR A 304 -20.79 2.08 -17.06
C TYR A 304 -19.83 1.75 -18.19
N ASP A 305 -20.13 0.71 -18.95
CA ASP A 305 -19.33 0.27 -20.10
C ASP A 305 -20.29 -0.28 -21.16
N ASP A 306 -20.42 0.41 -22.27
CA ASP A 306 -21.30 -0.05 -23.36
C ASP A 306 -20.68 -1.19 -24.18
N GLY A 307 -19.41 -1.52 -23.88
CA GLY A 307 -18.64 -2.54 -24.58
C GLY A 307 -18.01 -2.07 -25.89
N GLU A 308 -18.33 -0.88 -26.39
CA GLU A 308 -17.90 -0.38 -27.69
C GLU A 308 -17.19 0.98 -27.60
N LYS A 309 -17.90 2.02 -27.21
CA LYS A 309 -17.43 3.41 -27.35
C LYS A 309 -17.25 4.15 -26.04
N LEU A 310 -18.07 3.91 -25.04
CA LEU A 310 -18.12 4.73 -23.84
C LEU A 310 -17.91 3.91 -22.58
N LYS A 311 -16.93 4.32 -21.77
CA LYS A 311 -16.73 3.87 -20.39
C LYS A 311 -16.79 5.06 -19.47
N LEU A 312 -17.56 4.92 -18.39
CA LEU A 312 -17.71 5.92 -17.35
C LEU A 312 -17.56 5.24 -15.99
N ASP A 313 -16.60 5.72 -15.21
CA ASP A 313 -16.42 5.34 -13.82
C ASP A 313 -16.57 6.59 -12.96
N ALA A 314 -17.40 6.54 -11.94
CA ALA A 314 -17.62 7.65 -11.03
C ALA A 314 -17.78 7.14 -9.61
N ASN A 315 -17.26 7.89 -8.65
CA ASN A 315 -17.56 7.65 -7.25
C ASN A 315 -17.69 8.95 -6.46
N ILE A 316 -18.42 8.87 -5.38
CA ILE A 316 -18.49 9.91 -4.36
C ILE A 316 -18.45 9.26 -2.99
N ARG A 317 -17.73 9.85 -2.04
CA ARG A 317 -17.56 9.34 -0.71
C ARG A 317 -17.55 10.45 0.33
N TRP A 318 -18.23 10.20 1.41
CA TRP A 318 -18.15 10.98 2.64
C TRP A 318 -17.47 10.17 3.74
N ASN A 319 -16.52 10.78 4.43
CA ASN A 319 -15.86 10.25 5.61
C ASN A 319 -15.99 11.23 6.76
N HIS A 320 -16.39 10.72 7.91
CA HIS A 320 -16.32 11.41 9.19
C HIS A 320 -15.44 10.60 10.14
N ARG A 321 -14.52 11.25 10.82
CA ARG A 321 -13.64 10.64 11.80
C ARG A 321 -13.57 11.52 13.04
N ASN A 322 -13.73 10.90 14.22
CA ASN A 322 -13.32 11.45 15.49
C ASN A 322 -12.17 10.59 16.04
N GLY A 323 -11.16 11.22 16.59
CA GLY A 323 -10.02 10.58 17.22
C GLY A 323 -9.78 11.18 18.60
N ASP A 324 -9.59 10.31 19.59
CA ASP A 324 -9.08 10.64 20.92
C ASP A 324 -7.77 9.85 21.09
N ASN A 325 -6.66 10.56 20.91
CA ASN A 325 -5.32 10.00 21.04
C ASN A 325 -4.63 10.60 22.26
N GLN A 326 -4.32 9.76 23.23
CA GLN A 326 -3.55 10.13 24.40
C GLN A 326 -2.28 9.31 24.42
N ASN A 327 -1.15 10.00 24.51
CA ASN A 327 0.17 9.39 24.43
C ASN A 327 1.00 9.83 25.61
N GLU A 328 1.64 8.86 26.26
CA GLU A 328 2.72 9.06 27.20
C GLU A 328 4.01 8.62 26.53
N VAL A 329 4.94 9.54 26.37
CA VAL A 329 6.20 9.30 25.65
C VAL A 329 7.36 9.52 26.59
N THR A 330 8.21 8.52 26.71
CA THR A 330 9.51 8.63 27.39
C THR A 330 10.61 8.45 26.34
N SER A 331 11.51 9.41 26.25
CA SER A 331 12.59 9.40 25.26
C SER A 331 13.93 9.58 25.94
N GLU A 332 14.95 8.95 25.37
CA GLU A 332 16.35 9.21 25.65
C GLU A 332 17.01 9.60 24.34
N ASN A 333 17.59 10.80 24.34
CA ASN A 333 18.25 11.36 23.16
C ASN A 333 19.77 11.32 23.32
N PHE A 334 20.45 10.86 22.29
CA PHE A 334 21.92 10.69 22.27
C PHE A 334 22.53 11.78 21.39
N TYR A 335 23.35 12.64 21.98
CA TYR A 335 23.97 13.78 21.28
C TYR A 335 25.48 13.61 21.08
N SER A 336 26.16 12.97 22.04
CA SER A 336 27.57 12.59 21.95
C SER A 336 27.83 11.36 22.83
N GLN A 337 29.06 10.87 22.85
CA GLN A 337 29.43 9.71 23.65
C GLN A 337 29.10 9.90 25.14
N ASP A 338 29.27 11.12 25.64
CA ASP A 338 29.17 11.46 27.08
C ASP A 338 27.93 12.31 27.41
N TYR A 339 27.11 12.66 26.44
CA TYR A 339 25.96 13.54 26.67
C TYR A 339 24.68 12.98 26.08
N ARG A 340 23.69 12.79 26.95
CA ARG A 340 22.34 12.34 26.65
C ARG A 340 21.33 13.11 27.46
N THR A 341 20.12 13.19 26.99
CA THR A 341 19.01 13.75 27.73
C THR A 341 17.84 12.80 27.79
N PHE A 342 17.05 12.96 28.79
CA PHE A 342 15.81 12.23 29.02
C PHE A 342 14.63 13.20 28.86
N SER A 343 13.62 12.78 28.17
CA SER A 343 12.44 13.61 27.92
C SER A 343 11.18 12.80 28.17
N ASN A 344 10.28 13.36 28.93
CA ASN A 344 8.96 12.83 29.18
C ASN A 344 7.93 13.78 28.57
N ASN A 345 6.91 13.22 27.92
CA ASN A 345 5.83 13.99 27.31
C ASN A 345 4.50 13.24 27.50
N ASN A 346 3.51 13.97 27.99
CA ASN A 346 2.12 13.52 28.03
C ASN A 346 1.30 14.42 27.10
N SER A 347 0.69 13.82 26.08
CA SER A 347 -0.09 14.56 25.08
C SER A 347 -1.48 13.97 24.88
N LYS A 348 -2.46 14.87 24.70
CA LYS A 348 -3.83 14.54 24.34
C LYS A 348 -4.18 15.27 23.06
N ASN A 349 -4.69 14.54 22.09
CA ASN A 349 -5.06 15.10 20.79
C ASN A 349 -6.44 14.56 20.37
N PHE A 350 -7.43 15.46 20.38
CA PHE A 350 -8.77 15.18 19.91
C PHE A 350 -8.93 15.74 18.50
N THR A 351 -9.38 14.93 17.58
CA THR A 351 -9.55 15.33 16.18
C THR A 351 -10.95 15.01 15.69
N ARG A 352 -11.50 15.90 14.87
CA ARG A 352 -12.76 15.69 14.16
C ARG A 352 -12.61 16.12 12.72
N SER A 353 -12.90 15.23 11.80
CA SER A 353 -12.82 15.56 10.38
C SER A 353 -14.06 15.13 9.62
N ASN A 354 -14.44 15.93 8.62
CA ASN A 354 -15.49 15.65 7.66
C ASN A 354 -14.95 15.88 6.26
N ASN A 355 -14.90 14.85 5.44
CA ASN A 355 -14.34 14.94 4.11
C ASN A 355 -15.28 14.35 3.08
N TRP A 356 -15.56 15.12 2.03
CA TRP A 356 -16.19 14.67 0.81
C TRP A 356 -15.14 14.52 -0.28
N TRP A 357 -15.21 13.46 -1.00
CA TRP A 357 -14.33 13.19 -2.10
C TRP A 357 -15.12 12.60 -3.26
N GLY A 358 -14.84 13.06 -4.46
CA GLY A 358 -15.49 12.58 -5.67
C GLY A 358 -14.53 12.53 -6.84
N ASN A 359 -14.71 11.55 -7.72
CA ASN A 359 -14.02 11.53 -8.98
C ASN A 359 -14.83 10.91 -10.10
N VAL A 360 -14.44 11.23 -11.32
CA VAL A 360 -15.03 10.77 -12.56
C VAL A 360 -13.91 10.43 -13.54
N ARG A 361 -14.02 9.29 -14.19
CA ARG A 361 -13.20 8.87 -15.32
C ARG A 361 -14.11 8.50 -16.49
N MET A 362 -13.95 9.16 -17.62
CA MET A 362 -14.69 8.88 -18.86
C MET A 362 -13.69 8.54 -19.96
N GLU A 363 -13.86 7.40 -20.60
CA GLU A 363 -13.13 7.03 -21.81
C GLU A 363 -14.12 6.91 -22.97
N TRP A 364 -13.91 7.71 -24.00
CA TRP A 364 -14.76 7.74 -25.19
C TRP A 364 -13.96 7.48 -26.45
N LYS A 365 -14.43 6.52 -27.24
CA LYS A 365 -13.85 6.13 -28.53
C LYS A 365 -14.84 6.51 -29.65
N PRO A 366 -14.77 7.74 -30.17
CA PRO A 366 -15.66 8.18 -31.26
C PRO A 366 -15.49 7.33 -32.53
N ASP A 367 -14.26 6.87 -32.77
CA ASP A 367 -13.88 5.97 -33.84
C ASP A 367 -12.77 4.99 -33.43
N THR A 368 -12.36 4.09 -34.31
CA THR A 368 -11.34 3.06 -34.02
C THR A 368 -9.91 3.61 -33.92
N LEU A 369 -9.67 4.86 -34.26
CA LEU A 369 -8.35 5.51 -34.28
C LEU A 369 -8.20 6.54 -33.18
N THR A 370 -9.32 7.01 -32.59
CA THR A 370 -9.35 8.09 -31.62
C THR A 370 -9.81 7.57 -30.25
N ASN A 371 -9.10 7.97 -29.19
CA ASN A 371 -9.49 7.72 -27.82
C ASN A 371 -9.44 9.05 -27.04
N ILE A 372 -10.50 9.38 -26.35
CA ILE A 372 -10.61 10.57 -25.51
C ILE A 372 -10.82 10.11 -24.06
N LEU A 373 -9.92 10.52 -23.18
CA LEU A 373 -9.96 10.21 -21.76
C LEU A 373 -10.11 11.52 -20.98
N LEU A 374 -11.17 11.60 -20.19
CA LEU A 374 -11.39 12.66 -19.21
C LEU A 374 -11.29 12.05 -17.81
N ARG A 375 -10.50 12.68 -16.94
CA ARG A 375 -10.47 12.41 -15.50
C ARG A 375 -10.69 13.71 -14.75
N ALA A 376 -11.52 13.68 -13.73
CA ALA A 376 -11.71 14.78 -12.81
C ALA A 376 -11.86 14.25 -11.39
N ASN A 377 -11.24 14.92 -10.44
CA ASN A 377 -11.45 14.65 -9.03
C ASN A 377 -11.55 15.95 -8.25
N GLY A 378 -12.32 15.88 -7.17
CA GLY A 378 -12.47 16.97 -6.24
C GLY A 378 -12.62 16.46 -4.83
N ASN A 379 -12.09 17.21 -3.89
CA ASN A 379 -12.32 16.97 -2.48
C ASN A 379 -12.57 18.26 -1.73
N THR A 380 -13.45 18.20 -0.77
CA THR A 380 -13.70 19.27 0.20
C THR A 380 -13.86 18.69 1.58
N GLY A 381 -13.35 19.37 2.58
CA GLY A 381 -13.46 18.88 3.94
C GLY A 381 -13.07 19.90 4.98
N THR A 382 -13.39 19.52 6.21
CA THR A 382 -13.05 20.27 7.43
C THR A 382 -12.28 19.37 8.37
N ASN A 383 -11.33 19.94 9.06
CA ASN A 383 -10.59 19.30 10.14
C ASN A 383 -10.58 20.23 11.34
N ASP A 384 -10.97 19.71 12.48
CA ASP A 384 -11.00 20.40 13.76
C ASP A 384 -10.20 19.57 14.77
N ALA A 385 -9.29 20.18 15.52
CA ALA A 385 -8.42 19.48 16.43
C ALA A 385 -8.12 20.32 17.68
N THR A 386 -8.05 19.65 18.80
CA THR A 386 -7.52 20.14 20.07
C THR A 386 -6.31 19.33 20.47
N SER A 387 -5.23 19.98 20.80
CA SER A 387 -4.02 19.35 21.33
C SER A 387 -3.59 19.99 22.62
N THR A 388 -3.25 19.16 23.59
CA THR A 388 -2.56 19.57 24.82
C THR A 388 -1.37 18.68 25.03
N SER A 389 -0.24 19.24 25.43
CA SER A 389 0.93 18.46 25.81
C SER A 389 1.65 19.11 26.97
N MET A 390 2.22 18.27 27.80
CA MET A 390 3.11 18.64 28.87
C MET A 390 4.37 17.78 28.75
N SER A 391 5.51 18.42 28.71
CA SER A 391 6.79 17.74 28.56
C SER A 391 7.87 18.34 29.43
N ALA A 392 8.82 17.52 29.84
CA ALA A 392 10.00 17.95 30.56
C ALA A 392 11.24 17.23 30.03
N THR A 393 12.36 17.94 29.99
CA THR A 393 13.67 17.39 29.60
C THR A 393 14.59 17.42 30.80
N PHE A 394 15.32 16.32 31.01
CA PHE A 394 16.23 16.11 32.12
C PHE A 394 17.62 15.72 31.61
N SER A 395 18.67 16.15 32.35
CA SER A 395 20.05 15.77 32.05
C SER A 395 20.45 14.40 32.60
N ASP A 396 19.65 13.83 33.50
CA ASP A 396 19.80 12.45 34.03
C ASP A 396 18.45 11.73 34.00
N ASP A 397 18.48 10.39 34.12
CA ASP A 397 17.28 9.57 34.09
C ASP A 397 16.35 9.89 35.28
N PRO A 398 15.19 10.51 35.02
CA PRO A 398 14.31 10.94 36.10
C PRO A 398 13.73 9.75 36.89
N TYR A 399 13.58 8.58 36.28
CA TYR A 399 13.02 7.40 36.95
C TYR A 399 13.93 6.79 38.02
N LEU A 400 15.18 7.24 38.11
CA LEU A 400 16.06 6.91 39.22
C LEU A 400 15.66 7.65 40.51
N TYR A 401 14.90 8.72 40.40
CA TYR A 401 14.63 9.65 41.52
C TYR A 401 13.14 9.82 41.82
N VAL A 402 12.29 9.73 40.81
CA VAL A 402 10.85 9.95 40.89
C VAL A 402 10.06 8.93 40.10
N THR A 403 8.86 8.62 40.54
CA THR A 403 7.98 7.67 39.82
C THR A 403 7.21 8.32 38.67
N ASP A 404 6.86 9.59 38.80
CA ASP A 404 6.18 10.40 37.79
C ASP A 404 6.97 11.69 37.54
N PRO A 405 7.81 11.71 36.48
CA PRO A 405 8.64 12.86 36.15
C PRO A 405 7.88 14.12 35.75
N LEU A 406 6.62 14.00 35.33
CA LEU A 406 5.81 15.15 34.92
C LEU A 406 4.87 15.68 36.01
N SER A 407 4.82 15.02 37.15
CA SER A 407 4.10 15.55 38.35
C SER A 407 4.79 16.80 38.88
N THR A 408 4.03 17.67 39.52
CA THR A 408 4.57 18.90 40.17
C THR A 408 5.70 18.56 41.16
N GLU A 409 5.53 17.49 41.97
CA GLU A 409 6.53 17.02 42.90
C GLU A 409 7.76 16.42 42.18
N GLY A 410 7.51 15.66 41.09
CA GLY A 410 8.59 15.09 40.31
C GLY A 410 9.47 16.15 39.67
N ILE A 411 8.87 17.16 39.02
CA ILE A 411 9.61 18.28 38.44
C ILE A 411 10.37 19.06 39.55
N ALA A 412 9.74 19.37 40.65
CA ALA A 412 10.39 20.07 41.77
C ALA A 412 11.61 19.28 42.30
N THR A 413 11.49 17.98 42.47
CA THR A 413 12.59 17.11 42.89
C THR A 413 13.76 17.15 41.88
N MET A 414 13.46 17.10 40.59
CA MET A 414 14.49 17.14 39.55
C MET A 414 15.14 18.53 39.44
N VAL A 415 14.40 19.59 39.69
CA VAL A 415 14.93 20.97 39.79
C VAL A 415 15.86 21.11 40.98
N GLU A 416 15.45 20.65 42.17
CA GLU A 416 16.27 20.67 43.39
C GLU A 416 17.60 19.93 43.21
N ARG A 417 17.59 18.84 42.46
CA ARG A 417 18.78 18.07 42.11
C ARG A 417 19.63 18.68 41.01
N GLY A 418 19.13 19.70 40.34
CA GLY A 418 19.83 20.33 39.19
C GLY A 418 19.78 19.55 37.89
N TYR A 419 18.90 18.55 37.79
CA TYR A 419 18.79 17.70 36.58
C TYR A 419 17.69 18.16 35.63
N ALA A 420 16.75 19.02 36.05
CA ALA A 420 15.76 19.57 35.14
C ALA A 420 16.38 20.57 34.19
N VAL A 421 16.14 20.43 32.90
CA VAL A 421 16.59 21.34 31.83
C VAL A 421 15.47 22.30 31.43
N ASN A 422 14.32 21.74 31.04
CA ASN A 422 13.15 22.53 30.72
C ASN A 422 11.85 21.80 31.11
N HIS A 423 10.79 22.60 31.22
CA HIS A 423 9.41 22.12 31.30
C HIS A 423 8.57 22.93 30.32
N ASN A 424 7.77 22.27 29.51
CA ASN A 424 6.99 22.88 28.46
C ASN A 424 5.54 22.42 28.54
N VAL A 425 4.63 23.39 28.62
CA VAL A 425 3.18 23.14 28.54
C VAL A 425 2.65 23.82 27.29
N GLN A 426 1.97 23.04 26.47
CA GLN A 426 1.43 23.52 25.21
C GLN A 426 -0.04 23.15 25.07
N ALA A 427 -0.85 24.11 24.60
CA ALA A 427 -2.24 23.92 24.23
C ALA A 427 -2.50 24.56 22.87
N GLY A 428 -3.31 23.91 22.05
CA GLY A 428 -3.62 24.41 20.72
C GLY A 428 -4.96 23.92 20.20
N LEU A 429 -5.62 24.81 19.47
CA LEU A 429 -6.82 24.51 18.69
C LEU A 429 -6.53 24.75 17.23
N THR A 430 -6.98 23.85 16.37
CA THR A 430 -6.80 23.97 14.92
C THR A 430 -8.12 23.73 14.21
N TYR A 431 -8.45 24.62 13.29
CA TYR A 431 -9.52 24.43 12.33
C TYR A 431 -8.98 24.60 10.92
N GLY A 432 -9.32 23.68 10.03
CA GLY A 432 -8.92 23.73 8.63
C GLY A 432 -10.08 23.42 7.71
N GLU A 433 -10.16 24.15 6.61
CA GLU A 433 -11.07 23.88 5.51
C GLU A 433 -10.27 23.72 4.21
N ASN A 434 -10.53 22.68 3.46
CA ASN A 434 -9.88 22.43 2.19
C ASN A 434 -10.90 22.26 1.07
N ARG A 435 -10.55 22.74 -0.12
CA ARG A 435 -11.30 22.55 -1.37
C ARG A 435 -10.30 22.40 -2.50
N ASN A 436 -10.23 21.22 -3.09
CA ASN A 436 -9.29 20.94 -4.16
C ASN A 436 -10.03 20.33 -5.35
N PHE A 437 -9.64 20.75 -6.54
CA PHE A 437 -10.13 20.24 -7.81
C PHE A 437 -8.96 20.00 -8.76
N TRP A 438 -9.01 18.89 -9.47
CA TRP A 438 -8.08 18.54 -10.54
C TRP A 438 -8.82 17.88 -11.69
N SER A 439 -8.44 18.21 -12.91
CA SER A 439 -8.97 17.59 -14.11
C SER A 439 -7.88 17.36 -15.16
N MET A 440 -8.07 16.31 -15.96
CA MET A 440 -7.20 15.95 -17.08
C MET A 440 -8.04 15.54 -18.27
N LEU A 441 -7.75 16.13 -19.42
CA LEU A 441 -8.26 15.72 -20.73
C LEU A 441 -7.09 15.19 -21.56
N GLN A 442 -7.23 13.98 -22.09
CA GLN A 442 -6.24 13.36 -22.96
C GLN A 442 -6.92 12.92 -24.25
N ILE A 443 -6.37 13.31 -25.38
CA ILE A 443 -6.83 12.95 -26.72
C ILE A 443 -5.71 12.20 -27.41
N TYR A 444 -5.97 10.97 -27.78
CA TYR A 444 -5.06 10.12 -28.54
C TYR A 444 -5.62 9.87 -29.94
N ARG A 445 -4.74 9.93 -30.95
CA ARG A 445 -5.09 9.56 -32.31
C ARG A 445 -3.98 8.75 -32.99
N ARG A 446 -4.33 7.59 -33.50
CA ARG A 446 -3.46 6.80 -34.37
C ARG A 446 -3.50 7.40 -35.78
N LEU A 447 -2.32 7.69 -36.35
CA LEU A 447 -2.18 8.39 -37.62
C LEU A 447 -2.04 7.44 -38.83
N ASN A 448 -1.54 6.23 -38.57
CA ASN A 448 -1.40 5.21 -39.63
C ASN A 448 -1.45 3.77 -39.09
N ALA A 449 -1.49 2.79 -39.99
CA ALA A 449 -1.54 1.38 -39.65
C ALA A 449 -0.22 0.84 -39.03
N ARG A 450 0.92 1.54 -39.25
CA ARG A 450 2.23 1.12 -38.69
C ARG A 450 2.39 1.48 -37.20
N GLY A 451 1.41 2.20 -36.61
CA GLY A 451 1.43 2.55 -35.18
C GLY A 451 1.92 3.97 -34.89
N ARG A 452 2.15 4.82 -35.92
CA ARG A 452 2.40 6.25 -35.72
C ARG A 452 1.22 6.88 -35.02
N ASN A 453 1.48 7.65 -33.95
CA ASN A 453 0.41 8.25 -33.15
C ASN A 453 0.83 9.58 -32.53
N ILE A 454 -0.19 10.36 -32.19
CA ILE A 454 -0.06 11.62 -31.45
C ILE A 454 -1.01 11.59 -30.27
N MET A 455 -0.57 12.14 -29.17
CA MET A 455 -1.36 12.33 -27.96
C MET A 455 -1.22 13.78 -27.48
N LEU A 456 -2.36 14.38 -27.16
CA LEU A 456 -2.49 15.68 -26.51
C LEU A 456 -3.04 15.44 -25.11
N ARG A 457 -2.45 16.09 -24.10
CA ARG A 457 -2.93 16.04 -22.72
C ARG A 457 -2.95 17.44 -22.14
N ALA A 458 -4.07 17.82 -21.55
CA ALA A 458 -4.23 19.05 -20.79
C ALA A 458 -4.71 18.75 -19.39
N GLU A 459 -4.12 19.41 -18.38
CA GLU A 459 -4.56 19.31 -17.00
C GLU A 459 -4.78 20.69 -16.41
N ALA A 460 -5.73 20.77 -15.47
CA ALA A 460 -5.97 21.94 -14.66
C ALA A 460 -6.16 21.53 -13.19
N SER A 461 -5.61 22.30 -12.28
CA SER A 461 -5.77 22.13 -10.85
C SER A 461 -6.02 23.45 -10.15
N ALA A 462 -6.89 23.43 -9.13
CA ALA A 462 -7.15 24.54 -8.24
C ALA A 462 -7.39 24.00 -6.84
N GLY A 463 -6.81 24.66 -5.84
CA GLY A 463 -6.97 24.31 -4.45
C GLY A 463 -7.01 25.55 -3.58
N LYS A 464 -7.90 25.56 -2.60
CA LYS A 464 -7.99 26.56 -1.55
C LYS A 464 -8.00 25.87 -0.22
N ASN A 465 -7.05 26.21 0.66
CA ASN A 465 -6.97 25.72 2.02
C ASN A 465 -6.96 26.91 2.95
N GLU A 466 -7.84 26.91 3.93
CA GLU A 466 -7.90 27.87 5.00
C GLU A 466 -7.60 27.15 6.29
N GLN A 467 -6.53 27.54 6.97
CA GLN A 467 -6.17 27.00 8.27
C GLN A 467 -6.16 28.12 9.28
N GLN A 468 -6.71 27.85 10.43
CA GLN A 468 -6.74 28.71 11.59
C GLN A 468 -6.26 27.89 12.77
N ASN A 469 -5.37 28.43 13.57
CA ASN A 469 -4.91 27.78 14.77
C ASN A 469 -4.58 28.77 15.89
N THR A 470 -4.95 28.40 17.10
CA THR A 470 -4.44 29.02 18.32
C THR A 470 -3.35 28.14 18.89
N SER A 471 -2.32 28.74 19.45
CA SER A 471 -1.28 28.04 20.20
C SER A 471 -0.91 28.84 21.42
N ASN A 472 -0.92 28.17 22.55
CA ASN A 472 -0.44 28.68 23.82
C ASN A 472 0.70 27.77 24.28
N ASN A 473 1.85 28.35 24.53
CA ASN A 473 3.06 27.60 24.86
C ASN A 473 3.80 28.32 26.01
N GLU A 474 4.05 27.60 27.09
CA GLU A 474 4.82 28.06 28.23
C GLU A 474 6.03 27.14 28.41
N VAL A 475 7.23 27.72 28.29
CA VAL A 475 8.50 27.02 28.44
C VAL A 475 9.23 27.58 29.63
N LEU A 476 9.49 26.75 30.63
CA LEU A 476 10.32 27.04 31.78
C LEU A 476 11.71 26.48 31.53
N LEU A 477 12.75 27.31 31.61
CA LEU A 477 14.13 26.95 31.42
C LEU A 477 14.88 27.01 32.75
N PHE A 478 15.20 25.85 33.31
CA PHE A 478 15.80 25.77 34.68
C PHE A 478 17.30 26.09 34.68
N GLN A 479 17.96 25.88 33.54
CA GLN A 479 19.40 26.11 33.37
C GLN A 479 19.71 27.56 32.92
N VAL A 480 18.69 28.30 32.48
CA VAL A 480 18.83 29.70 32.02
C VAL A 480 18.18 30.60 33.05
N LYS A 481 18.93 31.57 33.58
CA LYS A 481 18.40 32.54 34.56
C LYS A 481 18.07 33.87 33.91
N ASN A 482 17.01 34.51 34.33
CA ASN A 482 16.65 35.86 33.95
C ASN A 482 17.52 36.90 34.68
N GLN A 483 17.33 38.17 34.39
CA GLN A 483 18.11 39.25 35.01
C GLN A 483 17.93 39.34 36.57
N ALA A 484 16.86 38.79 37.12
CA ALA A 484 16.57 38.72 38.54
C ALA A 484 17.12 37.43 39.19
N GLY A 485 17.85 36.60 38.45
CA GLY A 485 18.39 35.30 38.93
C GLY A 485 17.37 34.18 39.07
N GLN A 486 16.14 34.39 38.61
CA GLN A 486 15.08 33.37 38.59
C GLN A 486 15.15 32.57 37.29
N ASP A 487 14.50 31.40 37.26
CA ASP A 487 14.35 30.58 36.06
C ASP A 487 13.70 31.37 34.93
N SER A 488 14.23 31.24 33.73
CA SER A 488 13.73 31.96 32.56
C SER A 488 12.44 31.32 32.07
N THR A 489 11.38 32.12 31.95
CA THR A 489 10.12 31.66 31.37
C THR A 489 9.90 32.32 30.02
N TYR A 490 9.53 31.48 29.06
CA TYR A 490 9.15 31.94 27.71
C TYR A 490 7.70 31.56 27.48
N TYR A 491 6.85 32.58 27.32
CA TYR A 491 5.44 32.41 27.08
C TYR A 491 5.04 32.94 25.71
N THR A 492 4.26 32.16 24.96
CA THR A 492 3.63 32.59 23.72
C THR A 492 2.16 32.21 23.66
N ALA A 493 1.32 33.14 23.24
CA ALA A 493 -0.07 32.93 22.96
C ALA A 493 -0.40 33.54 21.60
N ARG A 494 -0.69 32.72 20.62
CA ARG A 494 -0.81 33.17 19.22
C ARG A 494 -2.06 32.61 18.55
N TYR A 495 -2.63 33.40 17.69
CA TYR A 495 -3.63 32.99 16.73
C TYR A 495 -3.09 33.19 15.32
N ASN A 496 -3.18 32.17 14.49
CA ASN A 496 -2.72 32.23 13.10
C ASN A 496 -3.88 31.93 12.15
N THR A 497 -3.99 32.73 11.09
CA THR A 497 -4.77 32.40 9.91
C THR A 497 -3.87 32.18 8.73
N THR A 498 -4.06 31.07 7.98
CA THR A 498 -3.20 30.72 6.87
C THR A 498 -4.03 30.31 5.64
N PRO A 499 -4.61 31.28 4.93
CA PRO A 499 -5.21 31.02 3.64
C PRO A 499 -4.12 30.66 2.62
N THR A 500 -4.33 29.57 1.88
CA THR A 500 -3.42 29.09 0.84
C THR A 500 -4.19 28.80 -0.44
N ASP A 501 -3.77 29.41 -1.53
CA ASP A 501 -4.32 29.21 -2.88
C ASP A 501 -3.30 28.49 -3.76
N ASN A 502 -3.69 27.36 -4.32
CA ASN A 502 -2.90 26.57 -5.26
C ASN A 502 -3.58 26.54 -6.62
N SER A 503 -2.83 26.75 -7.68
CA SER A 503 -3.34 26.58 -9.05
C SER A 503 -2.25 26.07 -9.97
N GLY A 504 -2.64 25.32 -10.99
CA GLY A 504 -1.69 24.80 -11.96
C GLY A 504 -2.35 24.33 -13.24
N TYR A 505 -1.56 24.26 -14.31
CA TYR A 505 -1.95 23.64 -15.55
C TYR A 505 -0.79 22.85 -16.16
N VAL A 506 -1.13 21.85 -16.96
CA VAL A 506 -0.20 21.06 -17.77
C VAL A 506 -0.72 21.01 -19.19
N ALA A 507 0.18 21.21 -20.14
CA ALA A 507 -0.06 20.96 -21.56
C ALA A 507 1.04 20.03 -22.07
N ASN A 508 0.67 18.89 -22.64
CA ASN A 508 1.62 17.89 -23.12
C ASN A 508 1.26 17.45 -24.53
N VAL A 509 2.27 17.33 -25.38
CA VAL A 509 2.20 16.73 -26.70
C VAL A 509 3.17 15.58 -26.75
N THR A 510 2.72 14.40 -27.11
CA THR A 510 3.56 13.22 -27.29
C THR A 510 3.39 12.69 -28.71
N TYR A 511 4.49 12.47 -29.42
CA TYR A 511 4.52 11.89 -30.74
C TYR A 511 5.33 10.61 -30.73
N SER A 512 4.81 9.55 -31.35
CA SER A 512 5.47 8.26 -31.45
C SER A 512 5.63 7.86 -32.92
N GLU A 513 6.88 7.64 -33.34
CA GLU A 513 7.27 7.20 -34.67
C GLU A 513 7.73 5.73 -34.64
N PRO A 514 7.11 4.82 -35.39
CA PRO A 514 7.64 3.49 -35.58
C PRO A 514 8.86 3.55 -36.50
N LEU A 515 10.00 3.05 -36.02
CA LEU A 515 11.26 3.03 -36.76
C LEU A 515 11.38 1.75 -37.61
N TRP A 516 11.33 0.58 -36.97
CA TRP A 516 11.31 -0.75 -37.55
C TRP A 516 10.42 -1.70 -36.71
N LYS A 517 10.30 -2.95 -37.10
CA LYS A 517 9.44 -3.90 -36.41
C LYS A 517 9.79 -4.01 -34.94
N GLY A 518 8.88 -3.65 -34.09
CA GLY A 518 9.03 -3.65 -32.63
C GLY A 518 9.73 -2.41 -32.06
N ALA A 519 10.27 -1.48 -32.86
CA ALA A 519 10.97 -0.30 -32.40
C ALA A 519 10.15 0.99 -32.60
N HIS A 520 10.08 1.81 -31.56
CA HIS A 520 9.40 3.11 -31.57
C HIS A 520 10.29 4.17 -30.92
N LEU A 521 10.37 5.31 -31.57
CA LEU A 521 10.93 6.53 -31.00
C LEU A 521 9.78 7.40 -30.50
N GLN A 522 9.79 7.73 -29.25
CA GLN A 522 8.80 8.61 -28.62
C GLN A 522 9.46 9.92 -28.20
N THR A 523 8.89 11.02 -28.64
CA THR A 523 9.28 12.36 -28.24
C THR A 523 8.08 13.02 -27.57
N SER A 524 8.29 13.65 -26.44
CA SER A 524 7.24 14.43 -25.79
C SER A 524 7.77 15.77 -25.28
N TYR A 525 6.91 16.76 -25.38
CA TYR A 525 7.08 18.06 -24.74
C TYR A 525 5.90 18.32 -23.81
N GLU A 526 6.20 18.69 -22.58
CA GLU A 526 5.21 19.07 -21.57
C GLU A 526 5.59 20.42 -20.96
N LEU A 527 4.67 21.34 -20.96
CA LEU A 527 4.72 22.57 -20.19
C LEU A 527 3.87 22.38 -18.93
N ARG A 528 4.47 22.61 -17.77
CA ARG A 528 3.80 22.59 -16.46
C ARG A 528 3.96 23.93 -15.78
N PHE A 529 2.87 24.47 -15.33
CA PHE A 529 2.83 25.65 -14.47
C PHE A 529 2.21 25.28 -13.13
N SER A 530 2.79 25.78 -12.06
CA SER A 530 2.18 25.74 -10.73
C SER A 530 2.38 27.06 -10.00
N ARG A 531 1.37 27.47 -9.27
CA ARG A 531 1.39 28.62 -8.38
C ARG A 531 0.88 28.21 -7.02
N ASN A 532 1.64 28.57 -5.99
CA ASN A 532 1.25 28.45 -4.60
C ASN A 532 1.33 29.86 -3.97
N LYS A 533 0.25 30.29 -3.33
CA LYS A 533 0.17 31.54 -2.59
C LYS A 533 -0.25 31.21 -1.17
N SER A 534 0.50 31.68 -0.18
CA SER A 534 0.17 31.57 1.24
C SER A 534 0.28 32.95 1.90
N ASP A 535 -0.70 33.30 2.73
CA ASP A 535 -0.78 34.55 3.44
C ASP A 535 -1.08 34.29 4.92
N ARG A 536 -0.04 33.90 5.67
CA ARG A 536 -0.17 33.66 7.11
C ARG A 536 -0.17 34.98 7.86
N LYS A 537 -1.23 35.27 8.57
CA LYS A 537 -1.32 36.33 9.55
C LYS A 537 -1.21 35.75 10.94
N THR A 538 -0.33 36.31 11.75
CA THR A 538 -0.10 35.93 13.14
C THR A 538 -0.53 37.07 14.04
N TYR A 539 -1.42 36.76 14.96
CA TYR A 539 -1.88 37.67 16.02
C TYR A 539 -1.25 37.22 17.33
N ASP A 540 -0.50 38.09 17.97
CA ASP A 540 0.25 37.77 19.19
C ASP A 540 -0.44 38.31 20.43
N PHE A 541 -0.86 37.41 21.29
CA PHE A 541 -1.50 37.68 22.59
C PHE A 541 -0.57 37.37 23.75
N SER A 542 0.72 37.15 23.52
CA SER A 542 1.69 36.73 24.54
C SER A 542 1.81 37.71 25.74
N HIS A 543 1.39 38.94 25.58
CA HIS A 543 1.37 39.96 26.64
C HIS A 543 0.10 39.99 27.45
N LEU A 544 -0.92 39.21 27.07
CA LEU A 544 -2.16 39.07 27.83
C LEU A 544 -2.01 38.01 28.95
N PRO A 545 -2.95 37.96 29.91
CA PRO A 545 -2.93 36.93 30.95
C PRO A 545 -2.83 35.51 30.38
N THR A 546 -2.09 34.64 31.08
CA THR A 546 -1.78 33.28 30.57
C THR A 546 -3.00 32.37 30.49
N ASP A 547 -4.08 32.70 31.20
CA ASP A 547 -5.33 31.95 31.19
C ASP A 547 -6.31 32.33 30.08
N ILE A 548 -5.89 33.23 29.19
CA ILE A 548 -6.77 33.83 28.16
C ILE A 548 -7.40 32.78 27.24
N PHE A 549 -6.73 31.63 27.03
CA PHE A 549 -7.25 30.50 26.26
C PHE A 549 -7.86 29.40 27.15
N SER A 550 -7.93 29.62 28.48
CA SER A 550 -8.57 28.66 29.37
C SER A 550 -10.08 28.64 29.16
N GLY A 551 -10.71 27.51 29.33
CA GLY A 551 -12.15 27.35 29.19
C GLY A 551 -12.68 27.28 27.76
N ILE A 552 -11.82 27.30 26.74
CA ILE A 552 -12.22 26.97 25.36
C ILE A 552 -12.41 25.47 25.28
N GLU A 553 -13.66 25.03 25.19
CA GLU A 553 -13.98 23.64 25.00
C GLU A 553 -13.48 23.17 23.61
N PRO A 554 -12.96 21.93 23.47
CA PRO A 554 -12.45 21.41 22.21
C PRO A 554 -13.59 21.03 21.24
N GLU A 555 -14.56 21.92 21.09
CA GLU A 555 -15.65 21.75 20.16
C GLU A 555 -15.45 22.59 18.90
N TYR A 556 -16.18 22.21 17.88
CA TYR A 556 -16.16 22.80 16.56
C TYR A 556 -16.37 24.32 16.60
N ARG A 557 -15.32 25.11 16.26
CA ARG A 557 -15.31 26.60 16.21
C ARG A 557 -15.72 27.32 17.49
N ASN A 558 -15.60 26.73 18.66
CA ASN A 558 -15.95 27.40 19.91
C ASN A 558 -15.08 28.62 20.25
N TRP A 559 -13.94 28.76 19.58
CA TRP A 559 -13.04 29.88 19.72
C TRP A 559 -13.41 31.11 18.86
N ASP A 560 -14.29 30.99 17.85
CA ASP A 560 -14.77 32.16 17.08
C ASP A 560 -15.49 33.21 17.95
N PRO A 561 -16.45 32.83 18.82
CA PRO A 561 -17.08 33.76 19.72
C PRO A 561 -16.09 34.40 20.72
N TRP A 562 -15.10 33.59 21.15
CA TRP A 562 -14.08 34.08 22.07
C TRP A 562 -13.17 35.13 21.41
N LEU A 563 -12.69 34.92 20.18
CA LEU A 563 -11.93 35.88 19.40
C LEU A 563 -12.72 37.19 19.22
N GLY A 564 -14.04 37.12 19.03
CA GLY A 564 -14.92 38.28 18.98
C GLY A 564 -15.07 39.03 20.31
N SER A 565 -14.84 38.37 21.45
CA SER A 565 -14.90 38.92 22.77
C SER A 565 -13.57 39.53 23.26
N VAL A 566 -12.46 39.13 22.62
CA VAL A 566 -11.13 39.63 22.95
C VAL A 566 -10.88 40.98 22.30
N TYR A 567 -11.33 42.05 22.93
CA TYR A 567 -11.13 43.46 22.59
C TYR A 567 -11.71 43.91 21.23
N SER A 568 -11.63 45.22 20.96
CA SER A 568 -12.41 45.84 19.91
C SER A 568 -12.02 45.51 18.50
N THR A 569 -10.77 45.10 18.23
CA THR A 569 -10.31 44.70 16.89
C THR A 569 -9.16 43.68 16.97
N LEU A 570 -9.30 42.59 16.27
CA LEU A 570 -8.26 41.55 16.15
C LEU A 570 -6.97 42.12 15.50
N ASP A 571 -7.09 43.11 14.65
CA ASP A 571 -5.98 43.73 13.93
C ASP A 571 -4.99 44.47 14.88
N ASP A 572 -5.40 44.85 16.09
CA ASP A 572 -4.52 45.48 17.08
C ASP A 572 -3.43 44.52 17.60
N TYR A 573 -3.64 43.22 17.46
CA TYR A 573 -2.71 42.15 17.86
C TYR A 573 -1.90 41.59 16.69
N LEU A 574 -2.07 42.16 15.48
CA LEU A 574 -1.38 41.65 14.29
C LEU A 574 0.13 41.90 14.40
N ASP A 575 0.88 40.82 14.58
CA ASP A 575 2.32 40.86 14.52
C ASP A 575 2.82 40.64 13.08
N ARG A 576 3.27 41.73 12.45
CA ARG A 576 3.79 41.70 11.09
C ARG A 576 5.11 40.96 10.99
N SER A 577 5.90 40.91 12.06
CA SER A 577 7.18 40.23 12.08
C SER A 577 7.02 38.70 12.07
N LEU A 578 5.96 38.20 12.68
CA LEU A 578 5.62 36.78 12.70
C LEU A 578 4.67 36.38 11.54
N SER A 579 4.08 37.36 10.86
CA SER A 579 3.25 37.14 9.69
C SER A 579 4.10 36.83 8.48
N ARG A 580 3.60 35.97 7.57
CA ARG A 580 4.35 35.53 6.38
C ARG A 580 3.48 35.53 5.14
N TYR A 581 3.85 36.34 4.17
CA TYR A 581 3.28 36.31 2.82
C TYR A 581 4.26 35.62 1.88
N SER A 582 3.78 34.67 1.06
CA SER A 582 4.62 34.04 0.04
C SER A 582 3.83 33.69 -1.23
N VAL A 583 4.48 33.84 -2.37
CA VAL A 583 3.99 33.42 -3.68
C VAL A 583 5.11 32.66 -4.38
N TYR A 584 4.83 31.43 -4.78
CA TYR A 584 5.77 30.61 -5.53
C TYR A 584 5.15 30.22 -6.87
N LYS A 585 5.81 30.59 -7.97
CA LYS A 585 5.42 30.27 -9.35
C LYS A 585 6.51 29.44 -9.98
N ILE A 586 6.16 28.31 -10.57
CA ILE A 586 7.09 27.40 -11.23
C ILE A 586 6.59 27.12 -12.64
N TYR A 587 7.47 27.34 -13.63
CA TYR A 587 7.33 26.89 -15.00
C TYR A 587 8.33 25.77 -15.25
N THR A 588 7.86 24.61 -15.64
CA THR A 588 8.70 23.45 -15.93
C THR A 588 8.46 22.99 -17.36
N HIS A 589 9.53 22.88 -18.13
CA HIS A 589 9.52 22.34 -19.50
C HIS A 589 10.10 20.93 -19.45
N ASN A 590 9.32 19.93 -19.79
CA ASN A 590 9.73 18.54 -19.84
C ASN A 590 9.97 18.11 -21.28
N LEU A 591 11.23 17.94 -21.68
CA LEU A 591 11.63 17.40 -22.98
C LEU A 591 12.04 15.95 -22.79
N ARG A 592 11.26 14.99 -23.29
CA ARG A 592 11.54 13.56 -23.15
C ARG A 592 11.79 12.92 -24.50
N LEU A 593 12.86 12.16 -24.58
CA LEU A 593 13.17 11.28 -25.71
C LEU A 593 13.30 9.85 -25.20
N MET A 594 12.57 8.92 -25.83
CA MET A 594 12.59 7.52 -25.44
C MET A 594 12.63 6.62 -26.67
N LEU A 595 13.60 5.70 -26.69
CA LEU A 595 13.66 4.58 -27.62
C LEU A 595 13.08 3.34 -26.95
N ARG A 596 12.13 2.71 -27.60
CA ARG A 596 11.47 1.51 -27.14
C ARG A 596 11.61 0.42 -28.17
N TYR A 597 11.93 -0.75 -27.68
CA TYR A 597 12.08 -1.93 -28.51
C TYR A 597 11.43 -3.12 -27.85
N LYS A 598 10.54 -3.79 -28.57
CA LYS A 598 9.80 -4.95 -28.08
C LYS A 598 9.94 -6.13 -29.04
N GLN A 599 10.37 -7.24 -28.48
CA GLN A 599 10.41 -8.57 -29.11
C GLN A 599 9.57 -9.54 -28.29
N GLU A 600 9.41 -10.74 -28.78
CA GLU A 600 8.62 -11.78 -28.11
C GLU A 600 9.19 -12.14 -26.71
N LYS A 601 10.51 -12.28 -26.62
CA LYS A 601 11.18 -12.69 -25.37
C LYS A 601 11.68 -11.53 -24.52
N TYR A 602 11.89 -10.34 -25.08
CA TYR A 602 12.41 -9.22 -24.34
C TYR A 602 11.92 -7.88 -24.88
N ASP A 603 11.83 -6.92 -23.99
CA ASP A 603 11.61 -5.53 -24.32
C ASP A 603 12.53 -4.64 -23.50
N TYR A 604 12.88 -3.49 -24.06
CA TYR A 604 13.59 -2.45 -23.33
C TYR A 604 13.15 -1.05 -23.72
N ASN A 605 13.25 -0.15 -22.74
CA ASN A 605 13.02 1.27 -22.91
C ASN A 605 14.27 2.01 -22.41
N VAL A 606 14.81 2.87 -23.25
CA VAL A 606 15.92 3.77 -22.90
C VAL A 606 15.48 5.19 -23.15
N GLY A 607 15.57 6.03 -22.16
CA GLY A 607 15.10 7.38 -22.29
C GLY A 607 15.87 8.40 -21.47
N ILE A 608 15.71 9.64 -21.87
CA ILE A 608 16.23 10.80 -21.18
C ILE A 608 15.14 11.87 -21.10
N LEU A 609 14.97 12.43 -19.91
CA LEU A 609 14.14 13.60 -19.67
C LEU A 609 15.06 14.76 -19.29
N VAL A 610 14.99 15.84 -20.05
CA VAL A 610 15.63 17.11 -19.74
C VAL A 610 14.54 18.07 -19.29
N GLN A 611 14.73 18.67 -18.10
CA GLN A 611 13.71 19.44 -17.43
C GLN A 611 14.23 20.81 -17.01
N PRO A 612 14.27 21.82 -17.93
CA PRO A 612 14.44 23.22 -17.56
C PRO A 612 13.29 23.70 -16.69
N GLN A 613 13.60 24.35 -15.62
CA GLN A 613 12.65 24.91 -14.66
C GLN A 613 13.00 26.36 -14.37
N HIS A 614 12.00 27.22 -14.47
CA HIS A 614 12.00 28.62 -14.09
C HIS A 614 11.09 28.81 -12.89
N SER A 615 11.65 29.30 -11.77
CA SER A 615 10.91 29.51 -10.53
C SER A 615 11.03 30.95 -10.09
N ASN A 616 9.92 31.60 -9.80
CA ASN A 616 9.86 32.92 -9.18
C ASN A 616 9.27 32.77 -7.78
N TYR A 617 9.96 33.30 -6.80
CA TYR A 617 9.58 33.26 -5.39
C TYR A 617 9.59 34.66 -4.79
N ILE A 618 8.45 35.03 -4.23
CA ILE A 618 8.25 36.26 -3.49
C ILE A 618 7.88 35.89 -2.06
N GLN A 619 8.56 36.49 -1.08
CA GLN A 619 8.25 36.33 0.33
C GLN A 619 8.45 37.64 1.07
N ASP A 620 7.56 37.91 2.01
CA ASP A 620 7.72 38.90 3.07
C ASP A 620 7.58 38.18 4.42
N TYR A 621 8.67 38.12 5.18
CA TYR A 621 8.72 37.46 6.48
C TYR A 621 9.83 38.03 7.37
N ARG A 622 9.52 38.38 8.60
CA ARG A 622 10.46 38.94 9.59
C ARG A 622 11.19 40.20 9.11
N GLY A 623 10.50 41.05 8.36
CA GLY A 623 11.09 42.25 7.80
C GLY A 623 12.05 41.98 6.62
N VAL A 624 12.18 40.72 6.19
CA VAL A 624 12.98 40.34 5.02
C VAL A 624 12.04 40.13 3.83
N TYR A 625 12.10 41.07 2.89
CA TYR A 625 11.41 40.93 1.60
C TYR A 625 12.36 40.28 0.60
N VAL A 626 11.93 39.18 0.02
CA VAL A 626 12.65 38.42 -1.00
C VAL A 626 11.81 38.39 -2.26
N ASP A 627 12.40 38.78 -3.39
CA ASP A 627 11.88 38.53 -4.73
C ASP A 627 13.02 37.94 -5.55
N THR A 628 12.97 36.65 -5.79
CA THR A 628 14.07 35.93 -6.42
C THR A 628 13.60 35.00 -7.52
N VAL A 629 14.44 34.87 -8.53
CA VAL A 629 14.23 33.99 -9.66
C VAL A 629 15.32 32.92 -9.66
N ARG A 630 14.92 31.68 -9.88
CA ARG A 630 15.83 30.57 -10.01
C ARG A 630 15.61 29.79 -11.28
N ASN A 631 16.67 29.61 -12.07
CA ASN A 631 16.69 28.78 -13.26
C ASN A 631 17.53 27.54 -13.00
N VAL A 632 16.97 26.36 -13.23
CA VAL A 632 17.66 25.08 -13.06
C VAL A 632 17.29 24.13 -14.19
N THR A 633 18.19 23.19 -14.49
CA THR A 633 17.89 22.12 -15.44
C THR A 633 18.15 20.78 -14.77
N ASN A 634 17.13 19.96 -14.68
CA ASN A 634 17.21 18.61 -14.14
C ASN A 634 17.39 17.62 -15.29
N LEU A 635 18.08 16.52 -15.00
CA LEU A 635 18.30 15.43 -15.93
C LEU A 635 17.84 14.13 -15.30
N THR A 636 17.00 13.37 -16.00
CA THR A 636 16.46 12.09 -15.52
C THR A 636 16.66 11.01 -16.58
N PRO A 637 17.79 10.29 -16.57
CA PRO A 637 17.98 9.11 -17.41
C PRO A 637 17.18 7.94 -16.90
N THR A 638 16.61 7.16 -17.80
CA THR A 638 15.79 5.98 -17.50
C THR A 638 16.18 4.80 -18.37
N PHE A 639 16.18 3.61 -17.79
CA PHE A 639 16.37 2.35 -18.48
C PHE A 639 15.45 1.31 -17.84
N ASP A 640 14.66 0.59 -18.66
CA ASP A 640 13.81 -0.52 -18.23
C ASP A 640 14.02 -1.67 -19.19
N PHE A 641 14.43 -2.81 -18.66
CA PHE A 641 14.67 -4.04 -19.41
C PHE A 641 13.82 -5.16 -18.82
N HIS A 642 13.11 -5.84 -19.69
CA HIS A 642 12.26 -6.96 -19.35
C HIS A 642 12.61 -8.17 -20.22
N TYR A 643 12.81 -9.32 -19.59
CA TYR A 643 13.12 -10.57 -20.27
C TYR A 643 12.19 -11.69 -19.80
N ASN A 644 11.51 -12.34 -20.74
CA ASN A 644 10.65 -13.48 -20.52
C ASN A 644 11.43 -14.77 -20.85
N PHE A 645 11.87 -15.51 -19.82
CA PHE A 645 12.44 -16.84 -20.01
C PHE A 645 11.36 -17.81 -20.49
N SER A 646 10.15 -17.68 -19.96
CA SER A 646 8.93 -18.39 -20.35
C SER A 646 7.71 -17.55 -19.99
N GLU A 647 6.50 -18.04 -20.28
CA GLU A 647 5.26 -17.39 -19.80
C GLU A 647 5.15 -17.33 -18.27
N GLN A 648 5.90 -18.17 -17.56
CA GLN A 648 5.87 -18.29 -16.11
C GLN A 648 7.15 -17.77 -15.45
N SER A 649 8.14 -17.31 -16.21
CA SER A 649 9.40 -16.85 -15.67
C SER A 649 9.85 -15.56 -16.33
N THR A 650 10.01 -14.49 -15.54
CA THR A 650 10.34 -13.15 -16.03
C THR A 650 11.39 -12.48 -15.16
N LEU A 651 12.24 -11.68 -15.79
CA LEU A 651 13.22 -10.81 -15.15
C LEU A 651 12.97 -9.38 -15.61
N ARG A 652 12.93 -8.44 -14.67
CA ARG A 652 12.89 -7.02 -14.95
C ARG A 652 14.04 -6.30 -14.25
N VAL A 653 14.72 -5.43 -14.97
CA VAL A 653 15.76 -4.55 -14.45
C VAL A 653 15.39 -3.11 -14.82
N GLN A 654 15.29 -2.25 -13.84
CA GLN A 654 14.90 -0.86 -14.03
C GLN A 654 15.90 0.06 -13.35
N TYR A 655 16.39 1.04 -14.09
CA TYR A 655 17.21 2.13 -13.56
C TYR A 655 16.53 3.47 -13.81
N ARG A 656 16.56 4.35 -12.79
CA ARG A 656 16.11 5.73 -12.88
C ARG A 656 17.06 6.64 -12.12
N GLY A 657 17.60 7.64 -12.81
CA GLY A 657 18.25 8.80 -12.21
C GLY A 657 17.20 9.91 -12.00
N ASP A 658 17.26 10.61 -10.87
CA ASP A 658 16.33 11.71 -10.56
C ASP A 658 17.05 12.84 -9.87
N THR A 659 16.83 14.07 -10.35
CA THR A 659 17.37 15.29 -9.75
C THR A 659 16.28 15.95 -8.92
N GLN A 660 16.54 16.20 -7.65
CA GLN A 660 15.67 16.93 -6.75
C GLN A 660 16.34 18.24 -6.33
N GLN A 661 15.66 19.35 -6.57
CA GLN A 661 16.09 20.66 -6.12
C GLN A 661 15.82 20.83 -4.62
N PRO A 662 16.67 21.60 -3.89
CA PRO A 662 16.32 22.06 -2.55
C PRO A 662 15.00 22.86 -2.59
N ASP A 663 14.23 22.74 -1.53
CA ASP A 663 13.07 23.62 -1.35
C ASP A 663 13.55 25.08 -1.27
N ILE A 664 12.76 26.01 -1.81
CA ILE A 664 13.14 27.42 -1.81
C ILE A 664 13.26 27.96 -0.38
N THR A 665 12.45 27.49 0.54
CA THR A 665 12.52 27.86 1.96
C THR A 665 13.80 27.41 2.63
N GLN A 666 14.39 26.32 2.17
CA GLN A 666 15.70 25.85 2.64
C GLN A 666 16.86 26.72 2.13
N LEU A 667 16.66 27.44 1.02
CA LEU A 667 17.65 28.28 0.39
C LEU A 667 17.67 29.73 0.91
N LEU A 668 16.62 30.13 1.65
CA LEU A 668 16.56 31.46 2.21
C LEU A 668 17.40 31.53 3.49
N ASP A 669 18.24 32.56 3.62
CA ASP A 669 19.00 32.79 4.85
C ASP A 669 18.11 33.46 5.91
N ILE A 670 17.15 32.71 6.37
CA ILE A 670 16.16 33.13 7.36
C ILE A 670 16.21 32.18 8.54
N THR A 671 16.33 32.74 9.75
CA THR A 671 16.21 31.99 10.99
C THR A 671 14.79 32.10 11.49
N ASP A 672 14.12 30.97 11.69
CA ASP A 672 12.83 30.86 12.34
C ASP A 672 13.03 30.35 13.79
N ASP A 673 12.98 31.28 14.73
CA ASP A 673 13.08 31.06 16.17
C ASP A 673 11.73 31.28 16.89
N SER A 674 10.63 31.13 16.14
CA SER A 674 9.28 31.23 16.68
C SER A 674 8.99 30.22 17.79
N ASN A 675 9.72 29.11 17.80
CA ASN A 675 9.81 28.17 18.90
C ASN A 675 11.28 28.15 19.41
N PRO A 676 11.56 28.57 20.64
CA PRO A 676 12.92 28.66 21.14
C PRO A 676 13.61 27.30 21.33
N LEU A 677 12.82 26.22 21.44
CA LEU A 677 13.38 24.87 21.53
C LEU A 677 13.65 24.22 20.16
N TYR A 678 13.09 24.78 19.07
CA TYR A 678 13.23 24.22 17.72
C TYR A 678 13.43 25.31 16.69
N ILE A 679 14.67 25.76 16.58
CA ILE A 679 15.06 26.85 15.67
C ILE A 679 15.42 26.22 14.32
N THR A 680 14.96 26.83 13.23
CA THR A 680 15.35 26.42 11.89
C THR A 680 16.06 27.55 11.14
N GLN A 681 17.09 27.20 10.38
CA GLN A 681 17.84 28.13 9.53
C GLN A 681 17.86 27.63 8.09
N GLY A 682 17.81 28.55 7.13
CA GLY A 682 18.04 28.22 5.74
C GLY A 682 19.52 28.17 5.37
N ASN A 683 19.82 27.63 4.18
CA ASN A 683 21.16 27.52 3.64
C ASN A 683 21.18 27.84 2.13
N PRO A 684 21.55 29.07 1.73
CA PRO A 684 21.61 29.44 0.32
C PRO A 684 22.64 28.64 -0.50
N GLY A 685 23.59 27.98 0.16
CA GLY A 685 24.64 27.18 -0.47
C GLY A 685 24.23 25.79 -0.93
N LEU A 686 22.95 25.38 -0.71
CA LEU A 686 22.48 24.05 -1.04
C LEU A 686 22.52 23.78 -2.54
N LYS A 687 23.05 22.60 -2.87
CA LYS A 687 23.10 22.04 -4.22
C LYS A 687 21.98 21.03 -4.41
N PRO A 688 21.50 20.83 -5.64
CA PRO A 688 20.57 19.74 -5.95
C PRO A 688 21.10 18.37 -5.55
N GLN A 689 20.22 17.52 -5.04
CA GLN A 689 20.55 16.11 -4.85
C GLN A 689 20.21 15.30 -6.09
N PHE A 690 21.01 14.26 -6.37
CA PHE A 690 20.78 13.32 -7.45
C PHE A 690 20.64 11.91 -6.89
N THR A 691 19.48 11.32 -7.16
CA THR A 691 19.14 9.96 -6.70
C THR A 691 19.25 8.97 -7.85
N ASN A 692 20.07 7.93 -7.65
CA ASN A 692 20.14 6.76 -8.52
C ASN A 692 19.30 5.64 -7.88
N THR A 693 18.38 5.08 -8.63
CA THR A 693 17.55 3.95 -8.20
C THR A 693 17.68 2.81 -9.20
N LEU A 694 18.08 1.63 -8.72
CA LEU A 694 18.14 0.39 -9.48
C LEU A 694 17.19 -0.62 -8.84
N ASN A 695 16.24 -1.12 -9.63
CA ASN A 695 15.30 -2.15 -9.23
C ASN A 695 15.56 -3.41 -10.04
N LEU A 696 15.55 -4.55 -9.37
CA LEU A 696 15.57 -5.87 -9.95
C LEU A 696 14.35 -6.65 -9.45
N TYR A 697 13.66 -7.32 -10.33
CA TYR A 697 12.52 -8.16 -10.00
C TYR A 697 12.53 -9.42 -10.86
N TYR A 698 12.57 -10.58 -10.23
CA TYR A 698 12.50 -11.88 -10.87
C TYR A 698 11.34 -12.67 -10.29
N ASN A 699 10.52 -13.25 -11.14
CA ASN A 699 9.51 -14.21 -10.75
C ASN A 699 9.61 -15.50 -11.57
N ASN A 700 9.26 -16.61 -10.96
CA ASN A 700 9.17 -17.90 -11.62
C ASN A 700 8.09 -18.76 -10.96
N TYR A 701 7.27 -19.41 -11.77
CA TYR A 701 6.28 -20.38 -11.33
C TYR A 701 6.50 -21.72 -12.00
N ILE A 702 6.69 -22.76 -11.18
CA ILE A 702 6.91 -24.13 -11.66
C ILE A 702 5.62 -24.91 -11.46
N THR A 703 4.85 -25.08 -12.53
CA THR A 703 3.49 -25.66 -12.52
C THR A 703 3.46 -27.05 -11.91
N ARG A 704 4.41 -27.92 -12.26
CA ARG A 704 4.48 -29.31 -11.77
C ARG A 704 4.47 -29.41 -10.25
N TYR A 705 5.17 -28.50 -9.58
CA TYR A 705 5.32 -28.49 -8.11
C TYR A 705 4.42 -27.43 -7.44
N LYS A 706 3.58 -26.73 -8.18
CA LYS A 706 2.80 -25.58 -7.70
C LYS A 706 3.68 -24.61 -6.90
N ARG A 707 4.88 -24.32 -7.43
CA ARG A 707 5.95 -23.58 -6.75
C ARG A 707 6.09 -22.20 -7.32
N SER A 708 6.06 -21.19 -6.45
CA SER A 708 6.31 -19.79 -6.78
C SER A 708 7.62 -19.33 -6.15
N ILE A 709 8.44 -18.65 -6.94
CA ILE A 709 9.70 -18.03 -6.51
C ILE A 709 9.67 -16.58 -6.96
N VAL A 710 9.86 -15.65 -6.02
CA VAL A 710 10.00 -14.23 -6.30
C VAL A 710 11.26 -13.71 -5.64
N VAL A 711 12.08 -13.00 -6.38
CA VAL A 711 13.28 -12.31 -5.89
C VAL A 711 13.20 -10.85 -6.31
N TYR A 712 13.43 -9.95 -5.40
CA TYR A 712 13.52 -8.53 -5.72
C TYR A 712 14.66 -7.86 -4.98
N ALA A 713 15.21 -6.81 -5.60
CA ALA A 713 16.19 -5.94 -4.97
C ALA A 713 15.97 -4.50 -5.42
N ASN A 714 16.11 -3.56 -4.50
CA ASN A 714 16.08 -2.13 -4.74
C ASN A 714 17.33 -1.51 -4.14
N TYR A 715 18.15 -0.88 -4.96
CA TYR A 715 19.31 -0.11 -4.54
C TYR A 715 19.07 1.36 -4.82
N ARG A 716 19.22 2.21 -3.80
CA ARG A 716 19.11 3.66 -3.90
C ARG A 716 20.37 4.31 -3.36
N HIS A 717 20.97 5.20 -4.17
CA HIS A 717 22.14 5.99 -3.80
C HIS A 717 21.88 7.47 -4.07
N VAL A 718 22.16 8.33 -3.10
CA VAL A 718 21.92 9.77 -3.21
C VAL A 718 23.24 10.52 -3.18
N ARG A 719 23.51 11.28 -4.24
CA ARG A 719 24.61 12.24 -4.29
C ARG A 719 24.10 13.60 -3.83
N ASN A 720 24.93 14.32 -3.07
CA ASN A 720 24.60 15.60 -2.48
C ASN A 720 23.26 15.56 -1.72
N ALA A 721 23.04 14.50 -0.95
CA ALA A 721 21.81 14.37 -0.16
C ALA A 721 21.65 15.61 0.73
N ILE A 722 20.44 16.18 0.74
CA ILE A 722 20.12 17.28 1.65
C ILE A 722 19.73 16.64 2.97
N SER A 723 20.54 16.86 4.00
CA SER A 723 20.36 16.36 5.36
C SER A 723 20.47 17.52 6.34
N ASN A 724 19.85 17.44 7.49
CA ASN A 724 19.95 18.50 8.48
C ASN A 724 21.24 18.36 9.30
N LEU A 725 21.98 19.45 9.43
CA LEU A 725 22.88 19.68 10.55
C LEU A 725 22.01 20.06 11.74
N VAL A 726 22.02 19.25 12.79
CA VAL A 726 21.30 19.53 14.04
C VAL A 726 22.32 19.93 15.10
N ARG A 727 22.17 21.16 15.60
CA ARG A 727 22.98 21.71 16.69
C ARG A 727 22.13 21.76 17.95
N TYR A 728 22.51 21.00 18.94
CA TYR A 728 21.80 20.92 20.21
C TYR A 728 22.33 21.99 21.18
N ASN A 729 21.43 22.63 21.93
CA ASN A 729 21.75 23.58 23.00
C ASN A 729 21.51 22.90 24.35
N ALA A 730 22.57 22.70 25.12
CA ALA A 730 22.50 21.98 26.39
C ALA A 730 21.78 22.78 27.50
N GLU A 731 21.81 24.12 27.45
CA GLU A 731 21.21 24.99 28.46
C GLU A 731 19.67 25.05 28.31
N THR A 732 19.18 25.10 27.08
CA THR A 732 17.75 25.23 26.82
C THR A 732 17.07 23.87 26.57
N GLY A 733 17.86 22.84 26.25
CA GLY A 733 17.34 21.58 25.75
C GLY A 733 16.79 21.66 24.34
N GLY A 734 16.99 22.78 23.64
CA GLY A 734 16.53 23.04 22.29
C GLY A 734 17.53 22.62 21.22
N SER A 735 17.15 22.79 19.96
CA SER A 735 18.02 22.51 18.81
C SER A 735 17.86 23.53 17.69
N ILE A 736 18.97 23.75 16.96
CA ILE A 736 19.01 24.51 15.73
C ILE A 736 19.22 23.53 14.59
N SER A 737 18.32 23.55 13.62
CA SER A 737 18.38 22.67 12.44
C SER A 737 18.65 23.48 11.18
N ARG A 738 19.69 23.13 10.43
CA ARG A 738 20.08 23.74 9.16
C ARG A 738 20.29 22.69 8.09
N PRO A 739 19.69 22.78 6.90
CA PRO A 739 19.91 21.82 5.83
C PRO A 739 21.32 21.97 5.23
N GLU A 740 22.02 20.85 5.04
CA GLU A 740 23.36 20.77 4.46
C GLU A 740 23.43 19.65 3.42
N ASN A 741 24.30 19.82 2.39
CA ASN A 741 24.57 18.74 1.46
C ASN A 741 25.61 17.77 2.02
N ILE A 742 25.29 16.48 1.97
CA ILE A 742 26.19 15.42 2.43
C ILE A 742 26.18 14.24 1.47
N ASN A 743 27.31 13.55 1.34
CA ASN A 743 27.44 12.33 0.56
C ASN A 743 27.64 11.12 1.46
N GLY A 744 27.17 9.97 0.97
CA GLY A 744 27.29 8.69 1.67
C GLY A 744 25.93 8.04 1.96
N ASN A 745 24.83 8.71 1.69
CA ASN A 745 23.49 8.16 1.89
C ASN A 745 23.11 7.14 0.79
N TRP A 746 22.91 5.89 1.18
CA TRP A 746 22.44 4.85 0.30
C TRP A 746 21.71 3.75 1.07
N ASN A 747 20.84 3.04 0.39
CA ASN A 747 20.17 1.87 0.95
C ASN A 747 20.04 0.74 -0.09
N LEU A 748 19.98 -0.48 0.43
CA LEU A 748 19.71 -1.70 -0.33
C LEU A 748 18.61 -2.46 0.38
N ASN A 749 17.52 -2.71 -0.34
CA ASN A 749 16.42 -3.54 0.13
C ASN A 749 16.30 -4.74 -0.78
N GLY A 750 16.17 -5.93 -0.23
CA GLY A 750 16.00 -7.14 -1.01
C GLY A 750 15.04 -8.11 -0.35
N GLY A 751 14.43 -8.97 -1.14
CA GLY A 751 13.56 -10.00 -0.62
C GLY A 751 13.53 -11.23 -1.51
N PHE A 752 13.25 -12.35 -0.85
CA PHE A 752 13.06 -13.66 -1.43
C PHE A 752 11.77 -14.26 -0.87
N ASN A 753 10.83 -14.52 -1.76
CA ASN A 753 9.57 -15.19 -1.43
C ASN A 753 9.53 -16.53 -2.15
N PHE A 754 9.23 -17.57 -1.40
CA PHE A 754 9.09 -18.92 -1.89
C PHE A 754 7.84 -19.57 -1.31
N ASN A 755 7.03 -20.18 -2.15
CA ASN A 755 5.83 -20.92 -1.75
C ASN A 755 5.72 -22.18 -2.59
N THR A 756 5.39 -23.31 -1.97
CA THR A 756 5.21 -24.57 -2.68
C THR A 756 4.22 -25.49 -1.96
N ALA A 757 3.46 -26.25 -2.71
CA ALA A 757 2.76 -27.40 -2.17
C ALA A 757 3.77 -28.53 -1.88
N ILE A 758 3.61 -29.21 -0.74
CA ILE A 758 4.45 -30.36 -0.34
C ILE A 758 3.90 -31.62 -1.00
N ASP A 759 2.57 -31.75 -1.05
CA ASP A 759 1.88 -32.88 -1.62
C ASP A 759 1.17 -32.54 -2.94
N SER A 760 0.91 -33.53 -3.76
CA SER A 760 0.27 -33.35 -5.07
C SER A 760 -1.16 -32.81 -4.97
N THR A 761 -1.85 -33.08 -3.86
CA THR A 761 -3.21 -32.62 -3.58
C THR A 761 -3.24 -31.19 -3.03
N ALA A 762 -2.07 -30.61 -2.67
CA ALA A 762 -1.93 -29.31 -2.06
C ALA A 762 -2.70 -29.14 -0.73
N HIS A 763 -2.78 -30.20 0.05
CA HIS A 763 -3.24 -30.11 1.44
C HIS A 763 -2.19 -29.38 2.30
N TRP A 764 -0.93 -29.73 2.12
CA TRP A 764 0.19 -29.12 2.79
C TRP A 764 0.87 -28.09 1.91
N ASN A 765 1.06 -26.90 2.43
CA ASN A 765 1.81 -25.85 1.78
C ASN A 765 2.84 -25.30 2.75
N ILE A 766 4.02 -25.01 2.23
CA ILE A 766 5.08 -24.31 2.96
C ILE A 766 5.44 -23.04 2.22
N GLY A 767 5.62 -21.96 2.97
CA GLY A 767 6.03 -20.68 2.46
C GLY A 767 7.13 -20.06 3.30
N THR A 768 7.99 -19.30 2.64
CA THR A 768 8.99 -18.49 3.31
C THR A 768 9.07 -17.11 2.66
N ASP A 769 9.23 -16.09 3.49
CA ASP A 769 9.47 -14.71 3.06
C ASP A 769 10.68 -14.18 3.83
N THR A 770 11.76 -13.93 3.12
CA THR A 770 13.01 -13.38 3.66
C THR A 770 13.19 -11.98 3.15
N ARG A 771 13.42 -11.01 4.02
CA ARG A 771 13.69 -9.62 3.64
C ARG A 771 14.95 -9.15 4.33
N ALA A 772 15.76 -8.43 3.59
CA ALA A 772 16.96 -7.81 4.12
C ALA A 772 17.00 -6.34 3.70
N ARG A 773 17.26 -5.47 4.65
CA ARG A 773 17.44 -4.04 4.41
C ARG A 773 18.76 -3.60 5.01
N TYR A 774 19.53 -2.91 4.22
CA TYR A 774 20.73 -2.21 4.67
C TYR A 774 20.57 -0.72 4.40
N ASN A 775 20.82 0.10 5.40
CA ASN A 775 20.83 1.55 5.27
C ASN A 775 22.15 2.10 5.75
N ASN A 776 22.71 3.01 4.99
CA ASN A 776 23.85 3.84 5.38
C ASN A 776 23.38 5.29 5.38
N TYR A 777 23.12 5.81 6.57
CA TYR A 777 22.70 7.18 6.78
C TYR A 777 23.88 8.01 7.26
N VAL A 778 23.99 9.20 6.68
CA VAL A 778 25.02 10.16 7.04
C VAL A 778 24.34 11.49 7.34
N SER A 779 24.71 12.11 8.47
CA SER A 779 24.24 13.42 8.89
C SER A 779 25.37 14.21 9.55
N TYR A 780 25.13 15.50 9.82
CA TYR A 780 25.98 16.29 10.69
C TYR A 780 25.27 16.50 12.04
N VAL A 781 26.04 16.42 13.10
CA VAL A 781 25.59 16.73 14.46
C VAL A 781 26.58 17.68 15.13
N ALA A 782 26.13 18.52 16.04
CA ALA A 782 26.97 19.40 16.83
C ALA A 782 26.31 19.64 18.19
N GLN A 783 27.13 19.93 19.19
CA GLN A 783 26.67 20.38 20.49
C GLN A 783 27.14 21.84 20.72
N ASP A 784 26.23 22.69 21.13
CA ASP A 784 26.48 24.11 21.43
C ASP A 784 27.29 24.80 20.31
N LYS A 785 28.48 25.30 20.62
CA LYS A 785 29.36 25.99 19.70
C LYS A 785 30.43 25.07 19.06
N ALA A 786 30.40 23.77 19.36
CA ALA A 786 31.34 22.82 18.78
C ALA A 786 31.23 22.73 17.26
N ASP A 787 32.31 22.34 16.60
CA ASP A 787 32.30 22.08 15.17
C ASP A 787 31.37 20.93 14.83
N ALA A 788 30.77 21.00 13.65
CA ALA A 788 29.86 19.97 13.19
C ALA A 788 30.61 18.68 12.81
N GLU A 789 30.28 17.59 13.43
CA GLU A 789 30.87 16.29 13.14
C GLU A 789 29.97 15.47 12.21
N LYS A 790 30.61 14.76 11.31
CA LYS A 790 29.93 13.83 10.42
C LYS A 790 29.62 12.54 11.16
N ASN A 791 28.35 12.22 11.31
CA ASN A 791 27.88 10.99 11.91
C ASN A 791 27.40 10.00 10.86
N THR A 792 27.84 8.76 10.97
CA THR A 792 27.40 7.67 10.07
C THR A 792 26.70 6.59 10.88
N THR A 793 25.45 6.31 10.46
CA THR A 793 24.67 5.22 11.03
C THR A 793 24.48 4.12 10.00
N ARG A 794 24.92 2.90 10.34
CA ARG A 794 24.71 1.71 9.53
C ARG A 794 23.67 0.82 10.20
N SER A 795 22.62 0.50 9.48
CA SER A 795 21.55 -0.36 9.97
C SER A 795 21.36 -1.55 9.05
N VAL A 796 21.36 -2.73 9.61
CA VAL A 796 20.97 -3.99 8.96
C VAL A 796 19.68 -4.45 9.62
N ASN A 797 18.65 -4.72 8.82
CA ASN A 797 17.43 -5.36 9.29
C ASN A 797 17.18 -6.60 8.44
N VAL A 798 17.07 -7.74 9.08
CA VAL A 798 16.75 -9.02 8.43
C VAL A 798 15.49 -9.58 9.05
N SER A 799 14.49 -9.79 8.23
CA SER A 799 13.22 -10.35 8.62
C SER A 799 13.00 -11.67 7.89
N GLN A 800 12.66 -12.69 8.63
CA GLN A 800 12.36 -14.04 8.15
C GLN A 800 10.98 -14.45 8.61
N ARG A 801 10.12 -14.83 7.65
CA ARG A 801 8.82 -15.45 7.96
C ARG A 801 8.79 -16.86 7.39
N LEU A 802 8.27 -17.79 8.16
CA LEU A 802 7.99 -19.16 7.75
C LEU A 802 6.52 -19.44 8.03
N ASN A 803 5.85 -20.13 7.13
CA ASN A 803 4.50 -20.60 7.33
C ASN A 803 4.35 -22.03 6.82
N LEU A 804 3.65 -22.85 7.59
CA LEU A 804 3.23 -24.20 7.21
C LEU A 804 1.74 -24.26 7.36
N SER A 805 1.03 -24.55 6.28
CA SER A 805 -0.42 -24.70 6.33
C SER A 805 -0.88 -26.08 5.89
N TYR A 806 -1.84 -26.61 6.63
CA TYR A 806 -2.60 -27.81 6.27
C TYR A 806 -4.06 -27.44 6.04
N ARG A 807 -4.66 -27.96 5.00
CA ARG A 807 -6.06 -27.69 4.66
C ARG A 807 -6.74 -28.91 4.07
N ASN A 808 -7.89 -29.25 4.67
CA ASN A 808 -8.83 -30.19 4.10
C ASN A 808 -10.24 -29.58 4.08
N ASP A 809 -11.31 -30.37 3.92
CA ASP A 809 -12.66 -29.81 3.75
C ASP A 809 -13.27 -29.21 5.01
N TRP A 810 -12.85 -29.62 6.19
CA TRP A 810 -13.39 -29.16 7.47
C TRP A 810 -12.37 -28.42 8.35
N LEU A 811 -11.05 -28.62 8.14
CA LEU A 811 -9.98 -28.02 8.93
C LEU A 811 -9.04 -27.23 8.04
N GLU A 812 -8.67 -26.04 8.49
CA GLU A 812 -7.46 -25.33 8.10
C GLU A 812 -6.62 -25.06 9.33
N LEU A 813 -5.36 -25.44 9.29
CA LEU A 813 -4.36 -25.17 10.33
C LEU A 813 -3.18 -24.45 9.67
N THR A 814 -2.78 -23.33 10.24
CA THR A 814 -1.55 -22.64 9.83
C THR A 814 -0.67 -22.43 11.04
N LEU A 815 0.55 -22.87 10.95
CA LEU A 815 1.62 -22.54 11.88
C LEU A 815 2.50 -21.52 11.21
N ASP A 816 2.75 -20.42 11.88
CA ASP A 816 3.60 -19.37 11.35
C ASP A 816 4.58 -18.87 12.40
N GLY A 817 5.73 -18.47 11.91
CA GLY A 817 6.78 -17.86 12.69
C GLY A 817 7.41 -16.70 11.92
N TRP A 818 7.63 -15.61 12.62
CA TRP A 818 8.33 -14.45 12.12
C TRP A 818 9.43 -14.05 13.09
N CYS A 819 10.59 -13.78 12.54
CA CYS A 819 11.74 -13.29 13.29
C CYS A 819 12.28 -12.05 12.58
N ASN A 820 12.56 -11.01 13.33
CA ASN A 820 13.19 -9.80 12.83
C ASN A 820 14.43 -9.51 13.66
N TYR A 821 15.57 -9.45 13.00
CA TYR A 821 16.85 -9.04 13.58
C TYR A 821 17.20 -7.66 13.09
N GLN A 822 17.52 -6.78 14.00
CA GLN A 822 18.01 -5.44 13.70
C GLN A 822 19.36 -5.22 14.35
N HIS A 823 20.35 -4.85 13.53
CA HIS A 823 21.67 -4.44 13.96
C HIS A 823 21.91 -3.01 13.53
N THR A 824 22.18 -2.12 14.49
CA THR A 824 22.43 -0.70 14.20
C THR A 824 23.74 -0.29 14.84
N ARG A 825 24.60 0.37 14.09
CA ARG A 825 25.87 0.96 14.54
C ARG A 825 25.92 2.43 14.18
N ASN A 826 26.16 3.24 15.17
CA ASN A 826 26.46 4.66 15.05
C ASN A 826 27.93 4.91 15.34
N GLU A 827 28.59 5.73 14.51
CA GLU A 827 30.02 5.98 14.64
C GLU A 827 30.36 6.91 15.81
N LEU A 828 29.55 7.96 16.03
CA LEU A 828 29.78 8.93 17.10
C LEU A 828 29.13 8.54 18.42
N GLN A 829 28.13 7.67 18.38
CA GLN A 829 27.31 7.30 19.55
C GLN A 829 27.29 5.78 19.73
N PRO A 830 28.38 5.15 20.19
CA PRO A 830 28.45 3.71 20.38
C PRO A 830 27.40 3.15 21.35
N THR A 831 26.90 3.96 22.27
CA THR A 831 25.81 3.60 23.21
C THR A 831 24.48 3.42 22.50
N ALA A 832 24.30 3.99 21.31
CA ALA A 832 23.16 3.79 20.42
C ALA A 832 23.28 2.50 19.58
N ASN A 833 24.37 1.76 19.67
CA ASN A 833 24.51 0.48 18.98
C ASN A 833 23.50 -0.50 19.53
N LEU A 834 22.81 -1.19 18.63
CA LEU A 834 21.67 -2.02 18.99
C LEU A 834 21.69 -3.34 18.22
N ASP A 835 21.55 -4.42 18.98
CA ASP A 835 21.31 -5.78 18.49
C ASP A 835 19.99 -6.26 19.08
N THR A 836 18.91 -6.16 18.30
CA THR A 836 17.59 -6.55 18.78
C THR A 836 16.97 -7.65 17.95
N TRP A 837 16.20 -8.46 18.63
CA TRP A 837 15.40 -9.53 18.07
C TRP A 837 13.93 -9.33 18.43
N GLN A 838 13.08 -9.51 17.45
CA GLN A 838 11.65 -9.61 17.65
C GLN A 838 11.18 -10.93 17.05
N PHE A 839 10.41 -11.67 17.83
CA PHE A 839 9.83 -12.92 17.41
C PHE A 839 8.31 -12.83 17.50
N ASN A 840 7.65 -13.44 16.55
CA ASN A 840 6.22 -13.69 16.61
C ASN A 840 5.98 -15.07 16.04
N TYR A 841 5.54 -15.99 16.86
CA TYR A 841 5.31 -17.36 16.44
C TYR A 841 4.02 -17.88 17.06
N GLY A 842 3.34 -18.73 16.33
CA GLY A 842 2.07 -19.25 16.79
C GLY A 842 1.35 -20.03 15.73
N GLY A 843 0.05 -20.03 15.85
CA GLY A 843 -0.80 -20.72 14.91
C GLY A 843 -2.20 -20.19 14.89
N GLN A 844 -2.84 -20.46 13.78
CA GLN A 844 -4.26 -20.21 13.59
C GLN A 844 -4.95 -21.43 13.04
N PHE A 845 -6.16 -21.64 13.47
CA PHE A 845 -7.00 -22.68 12.90
C PHE A 845 -8.38 -22.17 12.55
N LEU A 846 -9.01 -22.82 11.59
CA LEU A 846 -10.42 -22.66 11.25
C LEU A 846 -11.01 -24.05 11.07
N VAL A 847 -12.04 -24.34 11.85
CA VAL A 847 -12.74 -25.64 11.86
C VAL A 847 -14.18 -25.43 11.49
N ARG A 848 -14.67 -26.17 10.49
CA ARG A 848 -16.09 -26.25 10.13
C ARG A 848 -16.69 -27.47 10.78
N LEU A 849 -17.65 -27.22 11.64
CA LEU A 849 -18.35 -28.22 12.39
C LEU A 849 -19.72 -28.53 11.75
N PRO A 850 -20.34 -29.67 12.04
CA PRO A 850 -21.70 -29.96 11.65
C PRO A 850 -22.70 -28.87 12.07
N LEU A 851 -23.88 -28.84 11.48
CA LEU A 851 -24.95 -27.87 11.78
C LEU A 851 -24.63 -26.40 11.47
N GLY A 852 -23.59 -26.15 10.65
CA GLY A 852 -23.23 -24.79 10.22
C GLY A 852 -22.44 -23.99 11.25
N PHE A 853 -21.83 -24.63 12.24
CA PHE A 853 -20.89 -23.99 13.13
C PHE A 853 -19.50 -23.87 12.49
N GLU A 854 -18.85 -22.75 12.76
CA GLU A 854 -17.44 -22.51 12.41
C GLU A 854 -16.73 -21.89 13.59
N VAL A 855 -15.58 -22.44 13.94
CA VAL A 855 -14.70 -21.94 15.00
C VAL A 855 -13.37 -21.56 14.37
N SER A 856 -12.94 -20.36 14.59
CA SER A 856 -11.59 -19.93 14.23
C SER A 856 -10.91 -19.32 15.44
N SER A 857 -9.62 -19.54 15.52
CA SER A 857 -8.81 -18.97 16.59
C SER A 857 -7.40 -18.74 16.10
N ASN A 858 -6.72 -17.76 16.67
CA ASN A 858 -5.32 -17.55 16.49
C ASN A 858 -4.65 -17.24 17.82
N ILE A 859 -3.52 -17.86 18.04
CA ILE A 859 -2.70 -17.72 19.24
C ILE A 859 -1.28 -17.46 18.79
N HIS A 860 -0.71 -16.33 19.21
CA HIS A 860 0.64 -15.93 18.85
C HIS A 860 1.37 -15.39 20.07
N GLU A 861 2.58 -15.89 20.27
CA GLU A 861 3.53 -15.33 21.23
C GLU A 861 4.36 -14.28 20.53
N ARG A 862 4.40 -13.09 21.09
CA ARG A 862 5.22 -11.97 20.68
C ARG A 862 6.31 -11.73 21.68
N SER A 863 7.55 -11.87 21.28
CA SER A 863 8.71 -11.72 22.14
C SER A 863 9.68 -10.69 21.62
N ARG A 864 10.29 -9.94 22.51
CA ARG A 864 11.33 -8.95 22.21
C ARG A 864 12.56 -9.26 23.04
N ARG A 865 13.75 -9.14 22.46
CA ARG A 865 15.05 -9.42 23.10
C ARG A 865 16.11 -8.44 22.60
N GLY A 866 17.13 -8.24 23.43
CA GLY A 866 18.30 -7.42 23.10
C GLY A 866 18.09 -5.93 23.27
N TYR A 867 17.01 -5.51 23.91
CA TYR A 867 16.80 -4.12 24.27
C TYR A 867 17.56 -3.80 25.57
N ASN A 868 18.19 -2.63 25.63
CA ASN A 868 19.02 -2.21 26.77
C ASN A 868 18.21 -2.09 28.05
N ASP A 869 16.96 -1.65 27.95
CA ASP A 869 16.04 -1.66 29.09
C ASP A 869 15.41 -3.05 29.25
N PRO A 870 15.60 -3.71 30.43
CA PRO A 870 15.02 -5.02 30.67
C PRO A 870 13.49 -5.08 30.55
N SER A 871 12.78 -3.99 30.88
CA SER A 871 11.32 -3.90 30.79
C SER A 871 10.79 -4.02 29.36
N SER A 872 11.64 -3.81 28.37
CA SER A 872 11.32 -3.90 26.95
C SER A 872 11.49 -5.28 26.36
N ASN A 873 12.15 -6.18 27.08
CA ASN A 873 12.31 -7.58 26.71
C ASN A 873 11.07 -8.36 27.16
N THR A 874 9.96 -8.17 26.45
CA THR A 874 8.62 -8.67 26.81
C THR A 874 8.26 -9.96 26.10
N ASN A 875 7.32 -10.69 26.70
CA ASN A 875 6.56 -11.77 26.10
C ASN A 875 5.08 -11.45 26.22
N GLU A 876 4.35 -11.55 25.12
CA GLU A 876 2.94 -11.25 25.05
C GLU A 876 2.23 -12.38 24.29
N LEU A 877 1.42 -13.16 24.99
CA LEU A 877 0.60 -14.22 24.38
C LEU A 877 -0.75 -13.62 23.95
N LEU A 878 -0.93 -13.41 22.66
CA LEU A 878 -2.13 -12.84 22.08
C LEU A 878 -3.07 -13.94 21.62
N TRP A 879 -4.27 -13.97 22.17
CA TRP A 879 -5.27 -14.96 21.81
C TRP A 879 -6.57 -14.29 21.35
N ASN A 880 -6.90 -14.47 20.08
CA ASN A 880 -8.18 -14.06 19.51
C ASN A 880 -8.97 -15.28 19.03
N GLY A 881 -10.29 -15.15 19.02
CA GLY A 881 -11.16 -16.24 18.58
C GLY A 881 -12.48 -15.74 18.01
N GLN A 882 -13.07 -16.58 17.19
CA GLN A 882 -14.42 -16.38 16.67
C GLN A 882 -15.16 -17.70 16.70
N VAL A 883 -16.40 -17.67 17.18
CA VAL A 883 -17.36 -18.75 17.04
C VAL A 883 -18.51 -18.20 16.22
N SER A 884 -18.84 -18.86 15.13
CA SER A 884 -19.95 -18.43 14.27
C SER A 884 -20.87 -19.58 13.94
N LYS A 885 -22.12 -19.24 13.69
CA LYS A 885 -23.15 -20.18 13.21
C LYS A 885 -23.87 -19.57 12.03
N THR A 886 -23.95 -20.37 10.98
CA THR A 886 -24.71 -20.05 9.78
C THR A 886 -26.11 -20.59 9.87
N PHE A 887 -27.09 -19.74 9.65
CA PHE A 887 -28.51 -20.04 9.67
C PHE A 887 -29.09 -19.93 8.26
N LEU A 888 -30.32 -20.45 8.12
CA LEU A 888 -31.11 -20.49 6.88
C LEU A 888 -30.53 -21.49 5.85
N LYS A 889 -31.42 -22.08 5.05
CA LYS A 889 -31.03 -23.08 4.02
C LYS A 889 -30.04 -22.49 2.98
N ASN A 890 -30.15 -21.20 2.72
CA ASN A 890 -29.30 -20.46 1.78
C ASN A 890 -28.05 -19.86 2.43
N LYS A 891 -27.74 -20.19 3.70
CA LYS A 891 -26.59 -19.68 4.44
C LYS A 891 -26.51 -18.14 4.46
N SER A 892 -27.64 -17.46 4.39
CA SER A 892 -27.65 -15.98 4.27
C SER A 892 -27.51 -15.25 5.60
N LEU A 893 -27.78 -15.90 6.73
CA LEU A 893 -27.66 -15.30 8.05
C LEU A 893 -26.54 -15.98 8.83
N ILE A 894 -25.61 -15.17 9.32
CA ILE A 894 -24.49 -15.62 10.14
C ILE A 894 -24.52 -14.84 11.45
N VAL A 895 -24.45 -15.52 12.55
CA VAL A 895 -24.23 -14.94 13.87
C VAL A 895 -22.84 -15.35 14.33
N ALA A 896 -22.00 -14.38 14.70
CA ALA A 896 -20.63 -14.62 15.10
C ALA A 896 -20.32 -13.87 16.40
N LEU A 897 -19.67 -14.55 17.32
CA LEU A 897 -19.12 -13.98 18.53
C LEU A 897 -17.58 -13.91 18.37
N ASN A 898 -17.05 -12.71 18.36
CA ASN A 898 -15.62 -12.44 18.20
C ASN A 898 -15.04 -12.04 19.55
N PHE A 899 -13.88 -12.59 19.86
CA PHE A 899 -13.09 -12.25 21.04
C PHE A 899 -11.74 -11.69 20.60
N TYR A 900 -11.32 -10.62 21.20
CA TYR A 900 -10.03 -9.97 20.95
C TYR A 900 -9.23 -9.94 22.25
N ASP A 901 -7.97 -10.37 22.18
CA ASP A 901 -7.02 -10.41 23.30
C ASP A 901 -7.64 -10.99 24.58
N LEU A 902 -8.07 -12.26 24.50
CA LEU A 902 -8.72 -12.98 25.60
C LEU A 902 -7.87 -12.98 26.89
N LEU A 903 -6.56 -12.96 26.75
CA LEU A 903 -5.63 -13.02 27.88
C LEU A 903 -5.26 -11.63 28.42
N ARG A 904 -5.69 -10.55 27.75
CA ARG A 904 -5.40 -9.15 28.12
C ARG A 904 -3.89 -8.86 28.20
N GLN A 905 -3.10 -9.49 27.33
CA GLN A 905 -1.65 -9.34 27.34
C GLN A 905 -1.13 -8.39 26.26
N GLN A 906 -1.98 -7.95 25.35
CA GLN A 906 -1.57 -6.99 24.33
C GLN A 906 -1.18 -5.66 24.98
N SER A 907 0.09 -5.30 24.87
CA SER A 907 0.56 -4.00 25.35
C SER A 907 0.12 -2.88 24.43
N ASN A 908 -0.22 -1.73 25.03
CA ASN A 908 -0.45 -0.46 24.31
C ASN A 908 0.86 0.31 24.12
N TYR A 909 1.96 -0.38 24.21
CA TYR A 909 3.31 0.16 24.29
C TYR A 909 4.05 -0.10 22.98
N GLU A 910 4.69 0.93 22.47
CA GLU A 910 5.56 0.85 21.30
C GLU A 910 6.92 1.46 21.62
N ARG A 911 7.97 0.76 21.25
CA ARG A 911 9.32 1.29 21.31
C ARG A 911 9.85 1.56 19.93
N TRP A 912 10.36 2.74 19.75
CA TRP A 912 11.12 3.15 18.58
C TRP A 912 12.56 3.45 18.99
N VAL A 913 13.52 2.92 18.25
CA VAL A 913 14.93 3.16 18.47
C VAL A 913 15.60 3.50 17.15
N ASN A 914 16.35 4.59 17.14
CA ASN A 914 17.20 4.95 16.03
C ASN A 914 18.59 5.36 16.52
N ALA A 915 19.41 5.88 15.62
CA ALA A 915 20.77 6.29 15.92
C ALA A 915 20.90 7.54 16.82
N THR A 916 19.83 8.31 16.99
CA THR A 916 19.84 9.55 17.76
C THR A 916 19.06 9.47 19.06
N GLY A 917 18.45 8.31 19.35
CA GLY A 917 17.70 8.13 20.57
C GLY A 917 16.80 6.91 20.57
N ARG A 918 16.11 6.74 21.67
CA ARG A 918 15.00 5.79 21.82
C ARG A 918 13.78 6.52 22.36
N SER A 919 12.63 6.03 22.01
CA SER A 919 11.36 6.56 22.48
C SER A 919 10.39 5.43 22.76
N ASP A 920 9.78 5.49 23.93
CA ASP A 920 8.77 4.57 24.42
C ASP A 920 7.44 5.31 24.48
N THR A 921 6.45 4.80 23.78
CA THR A 921 5.14 5.43 23.70
C THR A 921 4.06 4.49 24.20
N ARG A 922 3.27 4.95 25.14
CA ARG A 922 2.05 4.30 25.61
C ARG A 922 0.83 5.00 25.04
N TYR A 923 -0.17 4.24 24.60
CA TYR A 923 -1.39 4.75 23.96
C TYR A 923 -2.65 4.39 24.74
N ASN A 924 -3.69 5.23 24.66
CA ASN A 924 -5.01 5.00 25.22
C ASN A 924 -5.85 4.07 24.32
N SER A 925 -5.50 2.82 24.14
CA SER A 925 -6.28 1.89 23.31
C SER A 925 -7.00 0.83 24.15
N ILE A 926 -8.12 0.32 23.63
CA ILE A 926 -8.86 -0.79 24.20
C ILE A 926 -8.58 -2.02 23.36
N ASN A 927 -7.83 -2.98 23.90
CA ASN A 927 -7.35 -4.18 23.20
C ASN A 927 -8.27 -5.37 23.42
N SER A 928 -8.70 -5.59 24.66
CA SER A 928 -9.49 -6.77 25.07
C SER A 928 -10.98 -6.43 25.09
N TYR A 929 -11.75 -7.06 24.21
CA TYR A 929 -13.20 -6.93 24.15
C TYR A 929 -13.83 -8.08 23.37
N ALA A 930 -15.15 -8.26 23.52
CA ALA A 930 -15.94 -9.22 22.76
C ALA A 930 -17.00 -8.48 21.95
N MET A 931 -17.33 -9.01 20.76
CA MET A 931 -18.38 -8.45 19.90
C MET A 931 -19.28 -9.53 19.33
N LEU A 932 -20.58 -9.30 19.38
CA LEU A 932 -21.58 -10.12 18.71
C LEU A 932 -21.90 -9.47 17.36
N HIS A 933 -21.67 -10.22 16.29
CA HIS A 933 -21.94 -9.83 14.91
C HIS A 933 -23.18 -10.56 14.39
N VAL A 934 -24.06 -9.83 13.73
CA VAL A 934 -25.17 -10.37 12.95
C VAL A 934 -24.95 -9.95 11.51
N ARG A 935 -24.62 -10.94 10.64
CA ARG A 935 -24.32 -10.71 9.24
C ARG A 935 -25.45 -11.28 8.38
N TYR A 936 -25.98 -10.47 7.47
CA TYR A 936 -26.98 -10.89 6.51
C TYR A 936 -26.50 -10.71 5.09
N ARG A 937 -26.58 -11.77 4.28
CA ARG A 937 -26.17 -11.77 2.87
C ARG A 937 -27.34 -12.14 1.99
N LEU A 938 -27.58 -11.33 0.99
CA LEU A 938 -28.55 -11.61 -0.05
C LEU A 938 -27.87 -11.52 -1.42
N ASN A 939 -27.83 -12.63 -2.13
CA ASN A 939 -27.29 -12.73 -3.47
C ASN A 939 -28.40 -13.18 -4.42
N MET A 940 -28.77 -12.34 -5.36
CA MET A 940 -29.82 -12.59 -6.36
C MET A 940 -29.18 -12.45 -7.75
N PHE A 941 -28.80 -13.59 -8.33
CA PHE A 941 -28.23 -13.65 -9.66
C PHE A 941 -29.13 -14.43 -10.58
N GLY A 942 -29.43 -13.91 -11.79
CA GLY A 942 -30.30 -14.57 -12.77
C GLY A 942 -31.73 -14.82 -12.33
N GLY A 943 -32.29 -14.04 -11.39
CA GLY A 943 -33.67 -14.18 -10.89
C GLY A 943 -33.90 -15.28 -9.86
N LYS A 944 -32.86 -15.97 -9.40
CA LYS A 944 -32.92 -16.94 -8.29
C LYS A 944 -31.93 -16.55 -7.20
N ILE A 945 -32.27 -16.86 -5.95
CA ILE A 945 -31.33 -16.71 -4.82
C ILE A 945 -30.37 -17.89 -4.88
N ASP A 946 -29.10 -17.64 -5.27
CA ASP A 946 -28.06 -18.65 -5.29
C ASP A 946 -27.00 -18.36 -4.22
N THR A 947 -26.82 -19.29 -3.30
CA THR A 947 -25.93 -19.19 -2.16
C THR A 947 -24.61 -19.94 -2.33
N GLU A 948 -24.53 -20.83 -3.35
CA GLU A 948 -23.37 -21.69 -3.57
C GLU A 948 -22.59 -21.36 -4.85
N GLY A 949 -23.01 -20.35 -5.62
CA GLY A 949 -22.34 -20.00 -6.89
C GLY A 949 -22.57 -21.01 -8.01
N ARG A 950 -23.63 -21.82 -7.92
CA ARG A 950 -24.02 -22.80 -8.96
C ARG A 950 -25.02 -22.20 -9.92
N TYR A 951 -24.71 -22.24 -11.20
CA TYR A 951 -25.56 -21.76 -12.29
C TYR A 951 -26.67 -22.78 -12.64
N ASP A 952 -27.91 -22.33 -12.76
CA ASP A 952 -28.96 -23.15 -13.35
C ASP A 952 -28.96 -23.00 -14.88
N LYS A 953 -28.85 -24.12 -15.58
CA LYS A 953 -28.56 -24.26 -17.01
C LYS A 953 -29.51 -23.60 -18.01
N LYS A 954 -30.58 -22.94 -17.60
CA LYS A 954 -31.60 -22.44 -18.55
C LYS A 954 -31.20 -21.22 -19.35
N TRP A 955 -30.14 -20.48 -18.99
CA TRP A 955 -29.74 -19.24 -19.67
C TRP A 955 -28.54 -19.38 -20.58
N GLY A 956 -27.78 -20.46 -20.51
CA GLY A 956 -26.59 -20.68 -21.34
C GLY A 956 -26.85 -20.78 -22.85
N ASN A 957 -28.05 -21.09 -23.27
CA ASN A 957 -28.36 -21.28 -24.70
C ASN A 957 -28.71 -19.97 -25.46
N GLN A 958 -28.99 -18.86 -24.79
CA GLN A 958 -29.25 -17.61 -25.50
C GLN A 958 -27.98 -16.79 -25.79
N ASP A 959 -26.99 -16.85 -24.91
CA ASP A 959 -25.71 -16.13 -25.12
C ASP A 959 -24.80 -16.79 -26.16
N GLN A 960 -24.87 -18.09 -26.31
CA GLN A 960 -24.12 -18.75 -27.40
C GLN A 960 -24.63 -18.33 -28.79
N ARG A 961 -25.94 -18.11 -28.97
CA ARG A 961 -26.48 -17.59 -30.22
C ARG A 961 -26.14 -16.12 -30.50
N ARG A 962 -25.93 -15.31 -29.49
CA ARG A 962 -25.53 -13.90 -29.65
C ARG A 962 -24.06 -13.77 -30.01
N ASN A 963 -23.17 -14.57 -29.46
CA ASN A 963 -21.73 -14.57 -29.79
C ASN A 963 -21.45 -15.15 -31.17
N GLN A 964 -22.22 -16.10 -31.69
CA GLN A 964 -22.09 -16.60 -33.05
C GLN A 964 -22.48 -15.54 -34.08
N ASN A 965 -23.46 -14.69 -33.80
CA ASN A 965 -23.85 -13.58 -34.70
C ASN A 965 -22.84 -12.41 -34.69
N GLN A 966 -22.09 -12.21 -33.63
CA GLN A 966 -21.02 -11.17 -33.60
C GLN A 966 -19.79 -11.60 -34.40
N ASN A 967 -19.40 -12.87 -34.35
CA ASN A 967 -18.25 -13.39 -35.12
C ASN A 967 -18.48 -13.45 -36.62
N GLN A 968 -19.71 -13.53 -37.09
CA GLN A 968 -20.02 -13.47 -38.53
C GLN A 968 -19.97 -12.04 -39.11
N ARG A 969 -20.11 -10.99 -38.30
CA ARG A 969 -19.97 -9.59 -38.72
C ARG A 969 -18.53 -9.10 -38.93
N TRP A 970 -17.54 -9.85 -38.48
CA TRP A 970 -16.11 -9.50 -38.63
C TRP A 970 -15.43 -10.12 -39.83
N ARG A 971 -16.17 -10.87 -40.66
CA ARG A 971 -15.66 -11.49 -41.91
C ARG A 971 -16.26 -10.92 -43.19
N ARG A 972 -16.87 -9.74 -43.16
CA ARG A 972 -17.23 -8.98 -44.35
C ARG A 972 -16.56 -7.62 -44.35
#